data_d89fe05b9c86657efa428ab5a0d21122
#
_entry.id   d89fe05b9c86657efa428ab5a0d21122
#
_cell.length_a   1.000
_cell.length_b   1.000
_cell.length_c   1.000
_cell.angle_alpha   90.00
_cell.angle_beta   90.00
_cell.angle_gamma   90.00
#
_symmetry.space_group_name_H-M   'P 1'
#
loop_
_entity.id
_entity.type
_entity.pdbx_description
1 polymer ?
#
loop_
_entity_poly.entity_id
_entity_poly.type
_entity_poly.pdbx_seq_one_letter_code
_entity_poly.pdbx_strand_id
1 'polypeptide(L)'
;MRGGQRFLSDMPFPKLLETRVITSAVDKGRFSLTVPSPAAGCRVFFAADIPGLNTMTRGNGDFPLLAPGVIRYRGEPLGVVAAEDAASLDAFCAAVNIDYRAEKPTLELDAGGAAGESLSFREGQAPRSPAAVIKGEYAVRFREFRFPEPQSAVALREKDLLTVYCATRNPFHVRDNVSLVLGLPPDKLRLVVPDSVEDPGERETLPAVLASLAALIAFKTGRPARVSLDNTIKQLPALIRLESSLNADGTLAGTKAEIFLDSGCCALRTPNLFRRAAYALPGPYQHNGLVLRARALLTDKMPYTRLLNGGAAEACFAIESHVALLARAAGVDPFTFRRANLARAAQAGSGADLPPTAPELVMDEVCRLSDFRRKYAAFEALRQGSGQALRQGSGQALRQGSGQALRQGSGQALRQGSGQAADSDRGKRIDLASPARGIGSALACYGFDFIEENEARERHAVTLTLEKDGTLRILTSALETGQALRRLFTAIAARTLEIDPEDVVIESTDTSLVPDSGPMYETHALTSIGRLIEQACRSLKAKKGRTKKAVSVTRADNSPSSRRTRSRPVYHPADEAALSWCATVIEAEIDPAVYRVTVRGIWSTIECGTVLNRDIAVAQVEREIIRALDAVEESAGSAGHKLRPRRGLPDIRVSFVERPYAHGPLGAKGIGELPGLGVAPAYAAAVSQALGRNVGFYPIQPLLLDELGEGV
;
A
#
# COMPACT_ATOMS: atom_id res chain seq x y z
N MET A 1 23.24 -3.93 -0.53
CA MET A 1 23.12 -5.40 -0.66
C MET A 1 24.43 -6.00 -0.20
N ARG A 2 24.42 -6.86 0.82
CA ARG A 2 25.61 -7.63 1.22
C ARG A 2 25.76 -8.76 0.18
N GLY A 3 26.92 -8.87 -0.46
CA GLY A 3 27.19 -9.89 -1.46
C GLY A 3 27.01 -11.31 -0.89
N GLY A 4 26.03 -12.06 -1.42
CA GLY A 4 25.74 -13.44 -1.01
C GLY A 4 24.27 -13.86 -1.15
N GLN A 5 23.34 -12.93 -1.28
CA GLN A 5 21.92 -13.24 -1.42
C GLN A 5 21.60 -13.56 -2.89
N ARG A 6 21.16 -14.79 -3.15
CA ARG A 6 20.77 -15.25 -4.49
C ARG A 6 19.24 -15.20 -4.60
N PHE A 7 18.74 -14.62 -5.68
CA PHE A 7 17.33 -14.71 -6.01
C PHE A 7 16.96 -16.14 -6.45
N LEU A 8 15.70 -16.50 -6.36
CA LEU A 8 15.22 -17.81 -6.81
C LEU A 8 15.54 -18.04 -8.31
N SER A 9 15.52 -16.97 -9.12
CA SER A 9 15.93 -16.98 -10.52
C SER A 9 17.38 -17.45 -10.73
N ASP A 10 18.26 -17.24 -9.74
CA ASP A 10 19.70 -17.53 -9.84
C ASP A 10 20.08 -18.87 -9.19
N MET A 11 19.12 -19.53 -8.53
CA MET A 11 19.38 -20.81 -7.86
C MET A 11 19.48 -21.95 -8.89
N PRO A 12 20.54 -22.77 -8.85
CA PRO A 12 20.69 -23.91 -9.74
C PRO A 12 19.81 -25.08 -9.30
N PHE A 13 19.12 -25.69 -10.25
CA PHE A 13 18.39 -26.95 -10.07
C PHE A 13 18.84 -27.96 -11.14
N PRO A 14 19.17 -29.21 -10.76
CA PRO A 14 19.61 -30.24 -11.73
C PRO A 14 18.50 -30.52 -12.75
N LYS A 15 18.87 -30.62 -14.04
CA LYS A 15 17.96 -30.95 -15.16
C LYS A 15 16.74 -29.99 -15.25
N LEU A 16 16.94 -28.74 -14.88
CA LEU A 16 15.91 -27.71 -14.92
C LEU A 16 15.43 -27.47 -16.35
N LEU A 17 14.12 -27.34 -16.51
CA LEU A 17 13.50 -26.80 -17.72
C LEU A 17 13.32 -25.29 -17.54
N GLU A 18 13.88 -24.53 -18.47
CA GLU A 18 13.58 -23.10 -18.62
C GLU A 18 12.27 -22.93 -19.40
N THR A 19 11.62 -21.80 -19.22
CA THR A 19 10.29 -21.59 -19.80
C THR A 19 10.15 -20.23 -20.47
N ARG A 20 9.19 -20.14 -21.39
CA ARG A 20 8.65 -18.87 -21.91
C ARG A 20 7.13 -18.93 -21.85
N VAL A 21 6.54 -17.89 -21.32
CA VAL A 21 5.09 -17.72 -21.35
C VAL A 21 4.70 -17.03 -22.66
N ILE A 22 3.84 -17.67 -23.44
CA ILE A 22 3.24 -17.07 -24.63
C ILE A 22 2.14 -16.15 -24.16
N THR A 23 2.23 -14.85 -24.48
CA THR A 23 1.29 -13.85 -24.00
C THR A 23 0.59 -13.14 -25.15
N SER A 24 -0.59 -12.56 -24.88
CA SER A 24 -1.34 -11.78 -25.86
C SER A 24 -0.62 -10.47 -26.23
N ALA A 25 -0.56 -10.18 -27.54
CA ALA A 25 -0.12 -8.90 -28.08
C ALA A 25 -1.24 -7.89 -28.23
N VAL A 26 -2.51 -8.27 -28.04
CA VAL A 26 -3.69 -7.41 -28.13
C VAL A 26 -4.37 -7.26 -26.76
N ASP A 27 -5.12 -6.17 -26.58
CA ASP A 27 -5.74 -5.86 -25.29
C ASP A 27 -7.06 -6.61 -25.09
N LYS A 28 -7.78 -6.92 -26.20
CA LYS A 28 -9.07 -7.61 -26.16
C LYS A 28 -9.35 -8.34 -27.46
N GLY A 29 -10.04 -9.47 -27.38
CA GLY A 29 -10.48 -10.21 -28.57
C GLY A 29 -10.52 -11.72 -28.39
N ARG A 30 -10.38 -12.40 -29.50
CA ARG A 30 -10.26 -13.86 -29.56
C ARG A 30 -8.97 -14.22 -30.27
N PHE A 31 -8.50 -15.43 -30.04
CA PHE A 31 -7.29 -15.95 -30.69
C PHE A 31 -7.43 -17.42 -31.05
N SER A 32 -6.66 -17.83 -32.05
CA SER A 32 -6.32 -19.22 -32.33
C SER A 32 -4.81 -19.37 -32.47
N LEU A 33 -4.30 -20.51 -32.08
CA LEU A 33 -2.86 -20.82 -32.11
C LEU A 33 -2.56 -21.89 -33.13
N THR A 34 -1.60 -21.61 -34.01
CA THR A 34 -0.94 -22.64 -34.85
C THR A 34 0.46 -22.87 -34.30
N VAL A 35 0.66 -24.06 -33.76
CA VAL A 35 1.89 -24.41 -33.06
C VAL A 35 2.72 -25.31 -34.00
N PRO A 36 4.00 -25.02 -34.23
CA PRO A 36 4.86 -25.90 -34.99
C PRO A 36 4.98 -27.25 -34.27
N SER A 37 5.26 -28.31 -35.02
CA SER A 37 5.59 -29.59 -34.40
C SER A 37 6.75 -29.39 -33.43
N PRO A 38 6.63 -29.82 -32.16
CA PRO A 38 7.67 -29.59 -31.17
C PRO A 38 9.02 -30.14 -31.69
N ALA A 39 10.01 -29.28 -31.77
CA ALA A 39 11.39 -29.73 -31.97
C ALA A 39 11.78 -30.65 -30.80
N ALA A 40 12.69 -31.58 -31.03
CA ALA A 40 13.16 -32.49 -29.99
C ALA A 40 13.60 -31.67 -28.75
N GLY A 41 12.93 -31.89 -27.61
CA GLY A 41 13.24 -31.19 -26.35
C GLY A 41 12.29 -30.07 -25.96
N CYS A 42 11.49 -29.49 -26.85
CA CYS A 42 10.47 -28.50 -26.49
C CYS A 42 9.13 -29.14 -26.16
N ARG A 43 8.45 -28.61 -25.17
CA ARG A 43 7.06 -28.95 -24.78
C ARG A 43 6.25 -27.69 -24.57
N VAL A 44 5.01 -27.70 -25.03
CA VAL A 44 4.08 -26.59 -24.90
C VAL A 44 2.83 -27.05 -24.17
N PHE A 45 2.27 -26.16 -23.31
CA PHE A 45 1.07 -26.42 -22.54
C PHE A 45 0.08 -25.29 -22.72
N PHE A 46 -1.18 -25.64 -22.87
CA PHE A 46 -2.31 -24.74 -23.05
C PHE A 46 -3.38 -24.98 -21.99
N ALA A 47 -4.45 -24.21 -22.03
CA ALA A 47 -5.58 -24.34 -21.11
C ALA A 47 -6.15 -25.78 -21.04
N ALA A 48 -6.17 -26.50 -22.16
CA ALA A 48 -6.63 -27.89 -22.24
C ALA A 48 -5.73 -28.92 -21.53
N ASP A 49 -4.47 -28.57 -21.24
CA ASP A 49 -3.52 -29.44 -20.55
C ASP A 49 -3.64 -29.40 -19.04
N ILE A 50 -4.43 -28.47 -18.50
CA ILE A 50 -4.64 -28.28 -17.06
C ILE A 50 -5.51 -29.43 -16.53
N PRO A 51 -5.00 -30.25 -15.60
CA PRO A 51 -5.72 -31.43 -15.15
C PRO A 51 -6.86 -31.15 -14.16
N GLY A 52 -6.80 -30.03 -13.45
CA GLY A 52 -7.82 -29.57 -12.50
C GLY A 52 -8.67 -28.44 -13.08
N LEU A 53 -8.76 -27.34 -12.34
CA LEU A 53 -9.53 -26.17 -12.76
C LEU A 53 -8.63 -25.09 -13.35
N ASN A 54 -8.93 -24.63 -14.54
CA ASN A 54 -8.24 -23.51 -15.17
C ASN A 54 -8.72 -22.16 -14.58
N THR A 55 -8.50 -21.96 -13.30
CA THR A 55 -8.85 -20.71 -12.60
C THR A 55 -7.89 -20.43 -11.46
N MET A 56 -7.64 -19.15 -11.19
CA MET A 56 -6.81 -18.66 -10.09
C MET A 56 -7.63 -18.16 -8.91
N THR A 57 -8.95 -18.33 -8.93
CA THR A 57 -9.85 -17.86 -7.87
C THR A 57 -10.82 -18.93 -7.44
N ARG A 58 -10.99 -19.09 -6.11
CA ARG A 58 -12.14 -19.79 -5.55
C ARG A 58 -13.24 -18.76 -5.31
N GLY A 59 -14.20 -18.66 -6.21
CA GLY A 59 -15.37 -17.76 -6.02
C GLY A 59 -15.53 -16.72 -7.14
N ASN A 60 -15.84 -15.51 -6.81
CA ASN A 60 -16.31 -14.46 -7.71
C ASN A 60 -15.29 -14.00 -8.76
N GLY A 61 -15.25 -14.62 -9.91
CA GLY A 61 -14.49 -14.12 -11.04
C GLY A 61 -13.80 -15.21 -11.84
N ASP A 62 -14.03 -15.21 -13.14
CA ASP A 62 -13.43 -16.13 -14.09
C ASP A 62 -12.05 -15.59 -14.48
N PHE A 63 -11.03 -15.92 -13.68
CA PHE A 63 -9.64 -15.60 -13.99
C PHE A 63 -8.85 -16.86 -14.28
N PRO A 64 -8.79 -17.30 -15.56
CA PRO A 64 -8.05 -18.51 -15.92
C PRO A 64 -6.53 -18.32 -15.79
N LEU A 65 -5.84 -19.42 -15.48
CA LEU A 65 -4.39 -19.50 -15.51
C LEU A 65 -3.85 -19.31 -16.93
N LEU A 66 -4.48 -19.95 -17.91
CA LEU A 66 -4.19 -19.83 -19.33
C LEU A 66 -5.49 -19.52 -20.08
N ALA A 67 -5.47 -18.54 -20.96
CA ALA A 67 -6.64 -18.10 -21.71
C ALA A 67 -7.19 -19.22 -22.62
N PRO A 68 -8.49 -19.55 -22.52
CA PRO A 68 -9.08 -20.68 -23.29
C PRO A 68 -9.63 -20.24 -24.67
N GLY A 69 -9.12 -19.16 -25.29
CA GLY A 69 -9.55 -18.66 -26.62
C GLY A 69 -10.06 -17.21 -26.62
N VAL A 70 -10.24 -16.60 -25.44
CA VAL A 70 -10.65 -15.21 -25.27
C VAL A 70 -9.53 -14.42 -24.59
N ILE A 71 -9.22 -13.25 -25.12
CA ILE A 71 -8.23 -12.31 -24.57
C ILE A 71 -9.00 -11.17 -23.87
N ARG A 72 -8.58 -10.87 -22.64
CA ARG A 72 -9.18 -9.86 -21.78
C ARG A 72 -8.24 -8.69 -21.49
N TYR A 73 -6.92 -8.90 -21.68
CA TYR A 73 -5.92 -7.84 -21.51
C TYR A 73 -4.62 -8.19 -22.24
N ARG A 74 -3.85 -7.19 -22.60
CA ARG A 74 -2.51 -7.34 -23.18
C ARG A 74 -1.54 -7.99 -22.18
N GLY A 75 -0.84 -9.03 -22.63
CA GLY A 75 0.06 -9.81 -21.78
C GLY A 75 -0.61 -10.98 -21.06
N GLU A 76 -1.89 -11.28 -21.36
CA GLU A 76 -2.58 -12.44 -20.81
C GLU A 76 -1.90 -13.74 -21.25
N PRO A 77 -1.60 -14.68 -20.33
CA PRO A 77 -0.99 -15.96 -20.65
C PRO A 77 -1.89 -16.82 -21.57
N LEU A 78 -1.40 -17.16 -22.75
CA LEU A 78 -2.08 -18.01 -23.73
C LEU A 78 -1.58 -19.45 -23.68
N GLY A 79 -0.32 -19.64 -23.30
CA GLY A 79 0.36 -20.92 -23.17
C GLY A 79 1.72 -20.77 -22.53
N VAL A 80 2.37 -21.88 -22.22
CA VAL A 80 3.73 -21.90 -21.70
C VAL A 80 4.56 -22.95 -22.42
N VAL A 81 5.76 -22.58 -22.84
CA VAL A 81 6.75 -23.46 -23.48
C VAL A 81 7.84 -23.78 -22.48
N ALA A 82 8.29 -25.03 -22.48
CA ALA A 82 9.40 -25.50 -21.64
C ALA A 82 10.45 -26.25 -22.51
N ALA A 83 11.73 -25.94 -22.31
CA ALA A 83 12.84 -26.60 -22.95
C ALA A 83 14.08 -26.63 -22.04
N GLU A 84 15.14 -27.37 -22.48
CA GLU A 84 16.39 -27.46 -21.71
C GLU A 84 17.28 -26.23 -21.85
N ASP A 85 17.11 -25.47 -22.93
CA ASP A 85 17.93 -24.30 -23.23
C ASP A 85 17.11 -23.14 -23.80
N ALA A 86 17.64 -21.93 -23.62
CA ALA A 86 16.98 -20.68 -24.04
C ALA A 86 16.87 -20.55 -25.57
N ALA A 87 17.85 -21.07 -26.33
CA ALA A 87 17.85 -20.95 -27.80
C ALA A 87 16.70 -21.76 -28.40
N SER A 88 16.48 -22.97 -27.90
CA SER A 88 15.33 -23.81 -28.28
C SER A 88 13.99 -23.15 -27.95
N LEU A 89 13.88 -22.48 -26.77
CA LEU A 89 12.69 -21.73 -26.39
C LEU A 89 12.43 -20.58 -27.35
N ASP A 90 13.44 -19.78 -27.63
CA ASP A 90 13.33 -18.60 -28.47
C ASP A 90 12.98 -18.97 -29.91
N ALA A 91 13.61 -20.00 -30.46
CA ALA A 91 13.31 -20.54 -31.79
C ALA A 91 11.87 -21.06 -31.88
N PHE A 92 11.41 -21.82 -30.87
CA PHE A 92 10.04 -22.33 -30.82
C PHE A 92 9.01 -21.20 -30.72
N CYS A 93 9.22 -20.25 -29.81
CA CYS A 93 8.32 -19.12 -29.63
C CYS A 93 8.22 -18.26 -30.90
N ALA A 94 9.31 -18.05 -31.61
CA ALA A 94 9.32 -17.32 -32.88
C ALA A 94 8.51 -18.01 -33.98
N ALA A 95 8.39 -19.36 -33.93
CA ALA A 95 7.64 -20.15 -34.88
C ALA A 95 6.15 -20.34 -34.53
N VAL A 96 5.73 -19.94 -33.32
CA VAL A 96 4.30 -19.95 -32.93
C VAL A 96 3.58 -18.85 -33.68
N ASN A 97 2.55 -19.19 -34.45
CA ASN A 97 1.69 -18.23 -35.11
C ASN A 97 0.40 -18.04 -34.29
N ILE A 98 0.06 -16.80 -33.99
CA ILE A 98 -1.15 -16.42 -33.27
C ILE A 98 -2.03 -15.57 -34.17
N ASP A 99 -3.17 -16.12 -34.53
CA ASP A 99 -4.20 -15.40 -35.30
C ASP A 99 -5.14 -14.67 -34.33
N TYR A 100 -5.15 -13.34 -34.39
CA TYR A 100 -5.92 -12.48 -33.51
C TYR A 100 -7.16 -11.93 -34.20
N ARG A 101 -8.31 -12.05 -33.55
CA ARG A 101 -9.52 -11.28 -33.86
C ARG A 101 -9.69 -10.21 -32.78
N ALA A 102 -8.97 -9.10 -32.95
CA ALA A 102 -8.97 -8.01 -31.98
C ALA A 102 -10.33 -7.30 -31.94
N GLU A 103 -10.71 -6.90 -30.75
CA GLU A 103 -11.89 -6.08 -30.45
C GLU A 103 -11.44 -4.73 -29.88
N LYS A 104 -12.34 -3.70 -29.91
CA LYS A 104 -12.04 -2.39 -29.34
C LYS A 104 -11.95 -2.51 -27.80
N PRO A 105 -10.80 -2.19 -27.19
CA PRO A 105 -10.66 -2.28 -25.75
C PRO A 105 -11.19 -1.02 -25.05
N THR A 106 -11.59 -1.17 -23.78
CA THR A 106 -11.84 -0.08 -22.84
C THR A 106 -10.61 0.08 -21.96
N LEU A 107 -9.76 1.07 -22.24
CA LEU A 107 -8.51 1.31 -21.53
C LEU A 107 -8.57 2.52 -20.59
N GLU A 108 -9.46 3.47 -20.85
CA GLU A 108 -9.60 4.66 -20.03
C GLU A 108 -10.55 4.42 -18.86
N LEU A 109 -10.22 5.04 -17.72
CA LEU A 109 -11.09 5.04 -16.55
C LEU A 109 -12.24 6.01 -16.78
N ASP A 110 -13.39 5.49 -17.21
CA ASP A 110 -14.61 6.28 -17.40
C ASP A 110 -15.55 6.12 -16.20
N ALA A 111 -15.89 7.23 -15.54
CA ALA A 111 -16.84 7.25 -14.43
C ALA A 111 -18.23 6.72 -14.79
N GLY A 112 -18.60 6.73 -16.08
CA GLY A 112 -19.83 6.12 -16.64
C GLY A 112 -19.71 4.62 -16.93
N GLY A 113 -18.51 4.05 -16.89
CA GLY A 113 -18.19 2.68 -17.25
C GLY A 113 -18.87 1.60 -16.40
N ALA A 114 -18.79 0.36 -16.87
CA ALA A 114 -19.34 -0.80 -16.16
C ALA A 114 -18.66 -0.99 -14.80
N ALA A 115 -19.46 -1.12 -13.75
CA ALA A 115 -18.97 -1.40 -12.41
C ALA A 115 -18.92 -2.90 -12.15
N GLY A 116 -17.77 -3.43 -11.76
CA GLY A 116 -17.63 -4.78 -11.24
C GLY A 116 -18.13 -4.88 -9.80
N GLU A 117 -17.98 -3.81 -9.01
CA GLU A 117 -18.45 -3.71 -7.63
C GLU A 117 -18.77 -2.26 -7.27
N SER A 118 -19.71 -2.08 -6.33
CA SER A 118 -20.09 -0.75 -5.83
C SER A 118 -20.44 -0.77 -4.34
N LEU A 119 -20.17 0.36 -3.67
CA LEU A 119 -20.52 0.59 -2.27
C LEU A 119 -21.11 1.99 -2.15
N SER A 120 -22.21 2.11 -1.40
CA SER A 120 -22.79 3.39 -1.03
C SER A 120 -22.96 3.46 0.49
N PHE A 121 -22.58 4.59 1.05
CA PHE A 121 -22.68 4.85 2.48
C PHE A 121 -23.22 6.27 2.70
N ARG A 122 -24.07 6.41 3.71
CA ARG A 122 -24.58 7.72 4.15
C ARG A 122 -24.68 7.73 5.66
N GLU A 123 -24.17 8.79 6.26
CA GLU A 123 -24.29 9.06 7.70
C GLU A 123 -24.51 10.55 7.93
N GLY A 124 -25.42 10.91 8.85
CA GLY A 124 -25.72 12.28 9.19
C GLY A 124 -26.33 13.10 8.04
N GLN A 125 -26.38 14.40 8.23
CA GLN A 125 -26.86 15.36 7.23
C GLN A 125 -25.97 16.60 7.22
N ALA A 126 -25.47 16.97 6.05
CA ALA A 126 -24.82 18.25 5.87
C ALA A 126 -25.84 19.40 6.05
N PRO A 127 -25.42 20.58 6.53
CA PRO A 127 -26.30 21.73 6.68
C PRO A 127 -26.89 22.15 5.32
N ARG A 128 -28.13 22.63 5.34
CA ARG A 128 -28.83 23.09 4.10
C ARG A 128 -28.19 24.36 3.52
N SER A 129 -27.57 25.18 4.35
CA SER A 129 -26.92 26.44 3.98
C SER A 129 -25.53 26.52 4.56
N PRO A 130 -24.53 25.83 3.97
CA PRO A 130 -23.14 25.93 4.41
C PRO A 130 -22.56 27.31 4.12
N ALA A 131 -21.55 27.72 4.88
CA ALA A 131 -20.86 28.98 4.63
C ALA A 131 -20.02 28.96 3.36
N ALA A 132 -19.46 27.79 3.03
CA ALA A 132 -18.74 27.55 1.77
C ALA A 132 -18.86 26.10 1.35
N VAL A 133 -18.76 25.87 0.03
CA VAL A 133 -18.66 24.52 -0.56
C VAL A 133 -17.40 24.47 -1.42
N ILE A 134 -16.53 23.55 -1.11
CA ILE A 134 -15.25 23.35 -1.78
C ILE A 134 -15.26 22.00 -2.51
N LYS A 135 -14.90 22.03 -3.80
CA LYS A 135 -14.81 20.84 -4.64
C LYS A 135 -13.37 20.56 -5.00
N GLY A 136 -13.02 19.28 -5.07
CA GLY A 136 -11.71 18.83 -5.52
C GLY A 136 -11.83 17.54 -6.30
N GLU A 137 -11.00 17.38 -7.31
CA GLU A 137 -10.81 16.16 -8.06
C GLU A 137 -9.36 15.69 -7.88
N TYR A 138 -9.18 14.41 -7.56
CA TYR A 138 -7.89 13.83 -7.20
C TYR A 138 -7.67 12.59 -8.05
N ALA A 139 -6.63 12.63 -8.88
CA ALA A 139 -6.33 11.58 -9.84
C ALA A 139 -5.00 10.89 -9.49
N VAL A 140 -5.05 9.57 -9.46
CA VAL A 140 -3.86 8.72 -9.49
C VAL A 140 -3.76 8.17 -10.90
N ARG A 141 -2.68 8.50 -11.61
CA ARG A 141 -2.50 8.08 -12.99
C ARG A 141 -1.88 6.69 -13.08
N PHE A 142 -2.04 6.03 -14.22
CA PHE A 142 -1.38 4.75 -14.50
C PHE A 142 0.13 4.86 -14.35
N ARG A 143 0.73 3.85 -13.71
CA ARG A 143 2.19 3.75 -13.52
C ARG A 143 2.66 2.31 -13.62
N GLU A 144 3.94 2.17 -13.99
CA GLU A 144 4.62 0.89 -14.07
C GLU A 144 5.95 0.98 -13.31
N PHE A 145 6.19 0.02 -12.42
CA PHE A 145 7.39 -0.05 -11.59
C PHE A 145 8.13 -1.34 -11.89
N ARG A 146 9.45 -1.26 -12.02
CA ARG A 146 10.32 -2.44 -12.17
C ARG A 146 11.16 -2.61 -10.92
N PHE A 147 11.23 -3.83 -10.45
CA PHE A 147 12.02 -4.20 -9.29
C PHE A 147 13.17 -5.12 -9.69
N PRO A 148 14.34 -5.05 -8.99
CA PRO A 148 15.52 -5.84 -9.34
C PRO A 148 15.34 -7.34 -9.24
N GLU A 149 14.54 -7.82 -8.28
CA GLU A 149 14.28 -9.25 -8.11
C GLU A 149 13.23 -9.73 -9.12
N PRO A 150 13.57 -10.62 -10.10
CA PRO A 150 12.57 -11.21 -10.97
C PRO A 150 11.57 -12.02 -10.17
N GLN A 151 10.29 -11.97 -10.55
CA GLN A 151 9.30 -12.88 -9.98
C GLN A 151 9.48 -14.26 -10.57
N SER A 152 9.75 -15.25 -9.73
CA SER A 152 10.07 -16.61 -10.16
C SER A 152 9.40 -17.66 -9.29
N ALA A 153 9.06 -18.78 -9.91
CA ALA A 153 8.68 -20.00 -9.22
C ALA A 153 9.44 -21.19 -9.84
N VAL A 154 9.83 -22.13 -8.99
CA VAL A 154 10.44 -23.40 -9.43
C VAL A 154 9.64 -24.54 -8.82
N ALA A 155 9.23 -25.50 -9.66
CA ALA A 155 8.55 -26.68 -9.18
C ALA A 155 9.36 -27.93 -9.54
N LEU A 156 9.36 -28.91 -8.64
CA LEU A 156 9.97 -30.22 -8.86
C LEU A 156 9.10 -31.31 -8.26
N ARG A 157 9.08 -32.46 -8.91
CA ARG A 157 8.31 -33.63 -8.47
C ARG A 157 9.26 -34.70 -7.94
N GLU A 158 9.08 -35.06 -6.68
CA GLU A 158 9.81 -36.15 -6.02
C GLU A 158 8.83 -37.22 -5.58
N LYS A 159 8.81 -38.37 -6.31
CA LYS A 159 7.83 -39.42 -6.06
C LYS A 159 6.39 -38.89 -6.15
N ASP A 160 5.67 -38.92 -5.02
CA ASP A 160 4.28 -38.48 -4.89
C ASP A 160 4.13 -37.05 -4.36
N LEU A 161 5.23 -36.37 -4.05
CA LEU A 161 5.25 -35.00 -3.54
C LEU A 161 5.69 -34.03 -4.63
N LEU A 162 4.93 -32.96 -4.80
CA LEU A 162 5.31 -31.83 -5.65
C LEU A 162 5.77 -30.68 -4.76
N THR A 163 7.05 -30.33 -4.85
CA THR A 163 7.64 -29.20 -4.13
C THR A 163 7.69 -27.99 -5.03
N VAL A 164 7.17 -26.86 -4.54
CA VAL A 164 7.19 -25.58 -5.25
C VAL A 164 7.96 -24.57 -4.42
N TYR A 165 8.98 -23.94 -5.00
CA TYR A 165 9.69 -22.80 -4.44
C TYR A 165 9.11 -21.54 -5.06
N CYS A 166 8.65 -20.61 -4.23
CA CYS A 166 8.05 -19.37 -4.69
C CYS A 166 8.13 -18.28 -3.63
N ALA A 167 8.59 -17.10 -4.00
CA ALA A 167 8.57 -15.93 -3.12
C ALA A 167 7.15 -15.35 -3.05
N THR A 168 6.46 -15.54 -1.94
CA THR A 168 5.07 -15.11 -1.75
C THR A 168 4.80 -14.68 -0.31
N ARG A 169 3.89 -13.74 -0.11
CA ARG A 169 3.39 -13.33 1.22
C ARG A 169 2.37 -14.30 1.81
N ASN A 170 1.81 -15.19 1.01
CA ASN A 170 0.73 -16.08 1.42
C ASN A 170 0.98 -17.50 0.87
N PRO A 171 1.90 -18.27 1.50
CA PRO A 171 2.32 -19.56 0.98
C PRO A 171 1.19 -20.59 0.91
N PHE A 172 0.27 -20.59 1.88
CA PHE A 172 -0.84 -21.52 1.89
C PHE A 172 -1.85 -21.21 0.78
N HIS A 173 -2.11 -19.93 0.50
CA HIS A 173 -2.94 -19.51 -0.63
C HIS A 173 -2.34 -19.96 -1.98
N VAL A 174 -1.01 -19.80 -2.17
CA VAL A 174 -0.33 -20.25 -3.39
C VAL A 174 -0.39 -21.77 -3.51
N ARG A 175 -0.15 -22.52 -2.43
CA ARG A 175 -0.30 -23.97 -2.40
C ARG A 175 -1.70 -24.41 -2.81
N ASP A 176 -2.73 -23.75 -2.27
CA ASP A 176 -4.12 -24.09 -2.54
C ASP A 176 -4.54 -23.77 -3.98
N ASN A 177 -3.97 -22.71 -4.59
CA ASN A 177 -4.15 -22.45 -6.04
C ASN A 177 -3.49 -23.53 -6.91
N VAL A 178 -2.27 -23.94 -6.57
CA VAL A 178 -1.59 -25.06 -7.26
C VAL A 178 -2.41 -26.34 -7.12
N SER A 179 -2.96 -26.61 -5.93
CA SER A 179 -3.88 -27.74 -5.66
C SER A 179 -5.10 -27.72 -6.60
N LEU A 180 -5.72 -26.54 -6.74
CA LEU A 180 -6.91 -26.35 -7.58
C LEU A 180 -6.58 -26.60 -9.07
N VAL A 181 -5.49 -26.02 -9.57
CA VAL A 181 -5.05 -26.13 -10.97
C VAL A 181 -4.65 -27.56 -11.34
N LEU A 182 -4.00 -28.27 -10.44
CA LEU A 182 -3.55 -29.63 -10.72
C LEU A 182 -4.56 -30.72 -10.34
N GLY A 183 -5.63 -30.36 -9.61
CA GLY A 183 -6.57 -31.35 -9.07
C GLY A 183 -5.94 -32.27 -8.02
N LEU A 184 -4.86 -31.82 -7.36
CA LEU A 184 -4.15 -32.57 -6.32
C LEU A 184 -4.60 -32.15 -4.92
N PRO A 185 -4.67 -33.07 -3.95
CA PRO A 185 -4.93 -32.70 -2.58
C PRO A 185 -3.74 -31.94 -1.97
N PRO A 186 -3.96 -30.98 -1.03
CA PRO A 186 -2.93 -30.12 -0.48
C PRO A 186 -1.77 -30.85 0.22
N ASP A 187 -1.99 -32.05 0.76
CA ASP A 187 -0.96 -32.89 1.40
C ASP A 187 0.04 -33.50 0.39
N LYS A 188 -0.26 -33.49 -0.91
CA LYS A 188 0.67 -33.84 -1.99
C LYS A 188 1.48 -32.64 -2.50
N LEU A 189 1.30 -31.49 -1.89
CA LEU A 189 1.95 -30.23 -2.27
C LEU A 189 2.74 -29.66 -1.10
N ARG A 190 3.98 -29.31 -1.36
CA ARG A 190 4.86 -28.61 -0.43
C ARG A 190 5.27 -27.28 -1.06
N LEU A 191 5.02 -26.18 -0.39
CA LEU A 191 5.48 -24.87 -0.82
C LEU A 191 6.57 -24.39 0.13
N VAL A 192 7.72 -24.01 -0.43
CA VAL A 192 8.87 -23.47 0.29
C VAL A 192 9.10 -22.05 -0.17
N VAL A 193 9.15 -21.12 0.77
CA VAL A 193 9.45 -19.72 0.47
C VAL A 193 10.93 -19.48 0.72
N PRO A 194 11.72 -19.17 -0.31
CA PRO A 194 13.11 -18.77 -0.13
C PRO A 194 13.18 -17.42 0.59
N ASP A 195 14.29 -17.16 1.26
CA ASP A 195 14.54 -15.85 1.87
C ASP A 195 14.58 -14.79 0.74
N SER A 196 13.53 -13.98 0.64
CA SER A 196 13.37 -12.92 -0.34
C SER A 196 13.72 -11.59 0.27
N VAL A 197 14.38 -10.72 -0.48
CA VAL A 197 14.88 -9.42 0.01
C VAL A 197 13.88 -8.32 -0.18
N GLU A 198 13.08 -8.38 -1.23
CA GLU A 198 12.21 -7.28 -1.63
C GLU A 198 10.75 -7.70 -1.70
N ASP A 199 9.91 -6.81 -1.18
CA ASP A 199 8.48 -6.95 -1.27
C ASP A 199 7.88 -5.72 -1.96
N PRO A 200 7.71 -5.80 -3.28
CA PRO A 200 7.16 -4.69 -4.06
C PRO A 200 5.63 -4.55 -3.95
N GLY A 201 4.95 -5.45 -3.22
CA GLY A 201 3.51 -5.41 -3.01
C GLY A 201 2.70 -6.52 -3.67
N GLU A 202 2.96 -6.89 -4.92
CA GLU A 202 2.25 -7.99 -5.60
C GLU A 202 2.98 -9.31 -5.39
N ARG A 203 2.77 -9.92 -4.23
CA ARG A 203 3.35 -11.21 -3.86
C ARG A 203 2.30 -12.26 -3.51
N GLU A 204 1.14 -12.22 -4.17
CA GLU A 204 0.06 -13.17 -3.92
C GLU A 204 -0.50 -13.76 -5.21
N THR A 205 -1.08 -12.93 -6.10
CA THR A 205 -1.73 -13.42 -7.32
C THR A 205 -0.70 -13.84 -8.37
N LEU A 206 0.28 -12.98 -8.66
CA LEU A 206 1.32 -13.31 -9.65
C LEU A 206 2.19 -14.48 -9.20
N PRO A 207 2.67 -14.57 -7.94
CA PRO A 207 3.31 -15.79 -7.45
C PRO A 207 2.47 -17.06 -7.61
N ALA A 208 1.15 -16.98 -7.37
CA ALA A 208 0.26 -18.13 -7.56
C ALA A 208 0.16 -18.55 -9.03
N VAL A 209 0.13 -17.58 -9.96
CA VAL A 209 0.17 -17.85 -11.41
C VAL A 209 1.48 -18.55 -11.78
N LEU A 210 2.62 -17.99 -11.38
CA LEU A 210 3.95 -18.57 -11.72
C LEU A 210 4.15 -19.95 -11.09
N ALA A 211 3.76 -20.12 -9.83
CA ALA A 211 3.81 -21.40 -9.13
C ALA A 211 2.96 -22.45 -9.81
N SER A 212 1.74 -22.09 -10.25
CA SER A 212 0.83 -23.00 -10.94
C SER A 212 1.35 -23.42 -12.31
N LEU A 213 1.95 -22.49 -13.07
CA LEU A 213 2.59 -22.79 -14.36
C LEU A 213 3.81 -23.70 -14.19
N ALA A 214 4.71 -23.40 -13.25
CA ALA A 214 5.87 -24.23 -12.96
C ALA A 214 5.45 -25.62 -12.50
N ALA A 215 4.45 -25.70 -11.63
CA ALA A 215 3.88 -26.94 -11.11
C ALA A 215 3.22 -27.78 -12.21
N LEU A 216 2.47 -27.18 -13.13
CA LEU A 216 1.88 -27.84 -14.29
C LEU A 216 2.95 -28.53 -15.15
N ILE A 217 4.03 -27.79 -15.48
CA ILE A 217 5.12 -28.33 -16.27
C ILE A 217 5.83 -29.48 -15.54
N ALA A 218 6.20 -29.27 -14.27
CA ALA A 218 6.87 -30.31 -13.47
C ALA A 218 6.00 -31.54 -13.27
N PHE A 219 4.68 -31.37 -13.09
CA PHE A 219 3.73 -32.47 -12.96
C PHE A 219 3.62 -33.30 -14.24
N LYS A 220 3.53 -32.64 -15.42
CA LYS A 220 3.37 -33.27 -16.72
C LYS A 220 4.66 -33.89 -17.26
N THR A 221 5.82 -33.30 -16.94
CA THR A 221 7.11 -33.72 -17.51
C THR A 221 7.91 -34.64 -16.58
N GLY A 222 7.63 -34.62 -15.27
CA GLY A 222 8.44 -35.27 -14.24
C GLY A 222 9.81 -34.60 -14.01
N ARG A 223 10.06 -33.41 -14.63
CA ARG A 223 11.33 -32.66 -14.54
C ARG A 223 11.13 -31.34 -13.79
N PRO A 224 12.15 -30.84 -13.09
CA PRO A 224 12.09 -29.49 -12.51
C PRO A 224 11.83 -28.44 -13.59
N ALA A 225 10.99 -27.45 -13.28
CA ALA A 225 10.68 -26.36 -14.21
C ALA A 225 10.71 -25.01 -13.48
N ARG A 226 11.28 -23.99 -14.14
CA ARG A 226 11.30 -22.60 -13.67
C ARG A 226 10.42 -21.75 -14.56
N VAL A 227 9.55 -20.97 -13.95
CA VAL A 227 8.83 -19.89 -14.63
C VAL A 227 9.24 -18.59 -14.00
N SER A 228 9.72 -17.66 -14.83
CA SER A 228 10.15 -16.33 -14.39
C SER A 228 9.55 -15.25 -15.27
N LEU A 229 9.17 -14.14 -14.65
CA LEU A 229 8.76 -12.91 -15.34
C LEU A 229 9.54 -11.73 -14.77
N ASP A 230 9.71 -10.69 -15.59
CA ASP A 230 10.23 -9.42 -15.12
C ASP A 230 9.33 -8.91 -13.99
N ASN A 231 9.96 -8.41 -12.92
CA ASN A 231 9.23 -7.90 -11.78
C ASN A 231 8.70 -6.50 -12.08
N THR A 232 7.66 -6.45 -12.88
CA THR A 232 6.96 -5.23 -13.26
C THR A 232 5.60 -5.18 -12.60
N ILE A 233 5.39 -4.18 -11.76
CA ILE A 233 4.10 -3.93 -11.10
C ILE A 233 3.46 -2.70 -11.73
N LYS A 234 2.19 -2.82 -12.08
CA LYS A 234 1.39 -1.74 -12.68
C LYS A 234 0.43 -1.20 -11.62
N GLN A 235 0.43 0.09 -11.37
CA GLN A 235 -0.62 0.75 -10.61
C GLN A 235 -1.70 1.24 -11.58
N LEU A 236 -2.91 0.71 -11.41
CA LEU A 236 -4.06 1.15 -12.18
C LEU A 236 -4.57 2.52 -11.72
N PRO A 237 -5.21 3.28 -12.62
CA PRO A 237 -5.71 4.60 -12.29
C PRO A 237 -6.79 4.59 -11.21
N ALA A 238 -6.86 5.71 -10.47
CA ALA A 238 -7.96 6.03 -9.57
C ALA A 238 -8.38 7.49 -9.75
N LEU A 239 -9.67 7.73 -9.60
CA LEU A 239 -10.25 9.06 -9.61
C LEU A 239 -11.15 9.24 -8.39
N ILE A 240 -10.90 10.29 -7.61
CA ILE A 240 -11.67 10.58 -6.40
C ILE A 240 -12.17 12.02 -6.47
N ARG A 241 -13.48 12.21 -6.34
CA ARG A 241 -14.13 13.50 -6.31
C ARG A 241 -14.64 13.79 -4.91
N LEU A 242 -14.30 14.95 -4.40
CA LEU A 242 -14.72 15.41 -3.08
C LEU A 242 -15.45 16.74 -3.20
N GLU A 243 -16.58 16.85 -2.50
CA GLU A 243 -17.31 18.08 -2.28
C GLU A 243 -17.53 18.22 -0.78
N SER A 244 -16.85 19.17 -0.15
CA SER A 244 -16.97 19.39 1.30
C SER A 244 -17.58 20.76 1.62
N SER A 245 -18.42 20.79 2.66
CA SER A 245 -19.07 21.99 3.15
C SER A 245 -18.36 22.45 4.43
N LEU A 246 -18.18 23.77 4.59
CA LEU A 246 -17.67 24.39 5.81
C LEU A 246 -18.76 25.14 6.55
N ASN A 247 -18.70 25.12 7.87
CA ASN A 247 -19.46 25.99 8.76
C ASN A 247 -18.88 27.43 8.75
N ALA A 248 -19.59 28.36 9.33
CA ALA A 248 -19.17 29.77 9.45
C ALA A 248 -17.89 29.95 10.29
N ASP A 249 -17.59 29.03 11.20
CA ASP A 249 -16.37 29.00 12.00
C ASP A 249 -15.18 28.30 11.29
N GLY A 250 -15.37 27.89 10.03
CA GLY A 250 -14.35 27.21 9.24
C GLY A 250 -14.24 25.71 9.50
N THR A 251 -15.07 25.13 10.37
CA THR A 251 -15.07 23.68 10.61
C THR A 251 -15.79 22.90 9.51
N LEU A 252 -15.46 21.61 9.36
CA LEU A 252 -16.04 20.71 8.38
C LEU A 252 -17.49 20.37 8.76
N ALA A 253 -18.41 20.69 7.87
CA ALA A 253 -19.84 20.46 8.07
C ALA A 253 -20.34 19.17 7.45
N GLY A 254 -19.78 18.78 6.30
CA GLY A 254 -20.14 17.56 5.63
C GLY A 254 -19.31 17.32 4.38
N THR A 255 -19.30 16.06 3.90
CA THR A 255 -18.54 15.66 2.71
C THR A 255 -19.36 14.71 1.83
N LYS A 256 -19.37 15.00 0.53
CA LYS A 256 -19.75 14.03 -0.51
C LYS A 256 -18.50 13.54 -1.21
N ALA A 257 -18.40 12.24 -1.38
CA ALA A 257 -17.25 11.57 -1.95
C ALA A 257 -17.67 10.57 -3.02
N GLU A 258 -16.99 10.59 -4.15
CA GLU A 258 -17.10 9.58 -5.21
C GLU A 258 -15.71 9.01 -5.47
N ILE A 259 -15.58 7.68 -5.43
CA ILE A 259 -14.35 6.93 -5.68
C ILE A 259 -14.55 6.06 -6.89
N PHE A 260 -13.67 6.17 -7.86
CA PHE A 260 -13.59 5.32 -9.04
C PHE A 260 -12.21 4.66 -9.07
N LEU A 261 -12.16 3.33 -8.94
CA LEU A 261 -10.93 2.55 -9.04
C LEU A 261 -10.99 1.67 -10.29
N ASP A 262 -9.90 1.61 -11.02
CA ASP A 262 -9.74 0.66 -12.13
C ASP A 262 -9.49 -0.75 -11.57
N SER A 263 -10.27 -1.71 -12.00
CA SER A 263 -10.17 -3.12 -11.59
C SER A 263 -9.44 -4.00 -12.61
N GLY A 264 -9.10 -3.45 -13.76
CA GLY A 264 -8.70 -4.27 -14.89
C GLY A 264 -9.86 -5.13 -15.40
N CYS A 265 -9.55 -6.24 -16.04
CA CYS A 265 -10.55 -7.08 -16.72
C CYS A 265 -11.46 -7.90 -15.78
N CYS A 266 -11.14 -7.99 -14.51
CA CYS A 266 -11.96 -8.66 -13.50
C CYS A 266 -11.63 -8.18 -12.07
N ALA A 267 -12.58 -8.36 -11.16
CA ALA A 267 -12.48 -7.88 -9.79
C ALA A 267 -11.77 -8.88 -8.85
N LEU A 268 -10.56 -9.35 -9.20
CA LEU A 268 -9.82 -10.36 -8.43
C LEU A 268 -9.66 -10.01 -6.95
N ARG A 269 -9.02 -8.88 -6.66
CA ARG A 269 -8.78 -8.35 -5.32
C ARG A 269 -9.27 -6.93 -5.15
N THR A 270 -9.87 -6.40 -6.20
CA THR A 270 -10.41 -5.05 -6.19
C THR A 270 -11.48 -4.84 -5.10
N PRO A 271 -12.29 -5.85 -4.71
CA PRO A 271 -13.17 -5.71 -3.57
C PRO A 271 -12.47 -5.19 -2.32
N ASN A 272 -11.30 -5.74 -2.01
CA ASN A 272 -10.53 -5.34 -0.84
C ASN A 272 -9.93 -3.94 -1.00
N LEU A 273 -9.41 -3.62 -2.19
CA LEU A 273 -8.79 -2.32 -2.47
C LEU A 273 -9.83 -1.18 -2.43
N PHE A 274 -10.97 -1.39 -3.06
CA PHE A 274 -12.00 -0.38 -3.14
C PHE A 274 -12.68 -0.14 -1.78
N ARG A 275 -12.88 -1.18 -0.97
CA ARG A 275 -13.36 -1.02 0.41
C ARG A 275 -12.33 -0.31 1.27
N ARG A 276 -11.05 -0.66 1.18
CA ARG A 276 -9.97 0.06 1.86
C ARG A 276 -9.97 1.54 1.49
N ALA A 277 -10.12 1.89 0.20
CA ALA A 277 -10.27 3.28 -0.22
C ALA A 277 -11.48 3.94 0.43
N ALA A 278 -12.64 3.29 0.41
CA ALA A 278 -13.87 3.80 0.99
C ALA A 278 -13.75 4.02 2.50
N TYR A 279 -13.10 3.09 3.23
CA TYR A 279 -12.90 3.20 4.68
C TYR A 279 -11.80 4.21 5.08
N ALA A 280 -10.78 4.38 4.25
CA ALA A 280 -9.70 5.33 4.52
C ALA A 280 -10.08 6.78 4.16
N LEU A 281 -10.98 6.98 3.19
CA LEU A 281 -11.27 8.29 2.62
C LEU A 281 -11.80 9.32 3.63
N PRO A 282 -12.69 9.01 4.57
CA PRO A 282 -13.13 10.02 5.55
C PRO A 282 -12.00 10.54 6.44
N GLY A 283 -10.88 9.80 6.53
CA GLY A 283 -9.80 10.14 7.44
C GLY A 283 -10.24 10.15 8.91
N PRO A 284 -9.43 10.73 9.80
CA PRO A 284 -9.76 10.83 11.22
C PRO A 284 -10.63 12.05 11.55
N TYR A 285 -11.38 12.55 10.57
CA TYR A 285 -12.12 13.80 10.70
C TYR A 285 -13.58 13.59 11.11
N GLN A 286 -14.13 14.59 11.82
CA GLN A 286 -15.53 14.64 12.17
C GLN A 286 -16.35 15.11 10.97
N HIS A 287 -17.23 14.27 10.47
CA HIS A 287 -18.20 14.61 9.43
C HIS A 287 -19.60 14.62 10.02
N ASN A 288 -20.26 15.79 10.07
CA ASN A 288 -21.65 15.87 10.49
C ASN A 288 -22.60 15.27 9.45
N GLY A 289 -22.19 15.27 8.18
CA GLY A 289 -22.85 14.57 7.08
C GLY A 289 -21.83 13.99 6.13
N LEU A 290 -21.88 12.66 5.90
CA LEU A 290 -21.04 11.96 4.95
C LEU A 290 -21.89 11.20 3.95
N VAL A 291 -21.66 11.45 2.66
CA VAL A 291 -22.19 10.65 1.55
C VAL A 291 -21.02 10.13 0.75
N LEU A 292 -20.83 8.82 0.72
CA LEU A 292 -19.75 8.17 0.00
C LEU A 292 -20.31 7.18 -1.01
N ARG A 293 -19.82 7.25 -2.25
CA ARG A 293 -20.08 6.29 -3.30
C ARG A 293 -18.74 5.81 -3.85
N ALA A 294 -18.51 4.52 -3.86
CA ALA A 294 -17.32 3.92 -4.42
C ALA A 294 -17.71 2.93 -5.51
N ARG A 295 -16.97 2.90 -6.61
CA ARG A 295 -17.18 2.01 -7.75
C ARG A 295 -15.83 1.47 -8.22
N ALA A 296 -15.75 0.16 -8.34
CA ALA A 296 -14.67 -0.54 -8.99
C ALA A 296 -15.06 -0.75 -10.46
N LEU A 297 -14.38 -0.08 -11.38
CA LEU A 297 -14.73 -0.07 -12.80
C LEU A 297 -13.92 -1.10 -13.56
N LEU A 298 -14.55 -1.79 -14.49
CA LEU A 298 -13.90 -2.78 -15.34
C LEU A 298 -13.26 -2.11 -16.57
N THR A 299 -12.02 -2.51 -16.86
CA THR A 299 -11.26 -2.13 -18.05
C THR A 299 -10.56 -3.34 -18.64
N ASP A 300 -10.15 -3.27 -19.90
CA ASP A 300 -9.43 -4.39 -20.54
C ASP A 300 -7.92 -4.33 -20.23
N LYS A 301 -7.57 -4.20 -18.93
CA LYS A 301 -6.20 -4.19 -18.40
C LYS A 301 -5.94 -5.39 -17.50
N MET A 302 -4.67 -5.66 -17.25
CA MET A 302 -4.25 -6.70 -16.31
C MET A 302 -4.84 -6.45 -14.91
N PRO A 303 -5.53 -7.42 -14.27
CA PRO A 303 -6.28 -7.19 -13.03
C PRO A 303 -5.44 -7.32 -11.75
N TYR A 304 -4.26 -7.94 -11.80
CA TYR A 304 -3.38 -8.11 -10.66
C TYR A 304 -2.29 -7.05 -10.67
N THR A 305 -2.64 -5.90 -10.15
CA THR A 305 -1.73 -4.77 -10.08
C THR A 305 -1.91 -4.16 -8.70
N ARG A 306 -0.94 -4.33 -7.84
CA ARG A 306 -1.00 -3.75 -6.51
C ARG A 306 0.36 -3.20 -6.11
N LEU A 307 0.41 -1.91 -5.97
CA LEU A 307 1.40 -1.28 -5.10
C LEU A 307 0.97 -1.45 -3.65
N LEU A 308 1.96 -1.38 -2.79
CA LEU A 308 1.80 -1.29 -1.35
C LEU A 308 0.72 -0.23 -0.99
N ASN A 309 -0.15 -0.53 -0.02
CA ASN A 309 -1.25 0.33 0.43
C ASN A 309 -2.36 0.65 -0.59
N GLY A 310 -2.49 -0.11 -1.67
CA GLY A 310 -3.52 0.17 -2.69
C GLY A 310 -4.91 0.36 -2.09
N GLY A 311 -5.62 1.36 -2.57
CA GLY A 311 -6.89 1.85 -2.03
C GLY A 311 -6.70 2.89 -0.92
N ALA A 312 -5.96 2.57 0.14
CA ALA A 312 -5.71 3.50 1.24
C ALA A 312 -4.79 4.66 0.83
N ALA A 313 -3.80 4.42 -0.03
CA ALA A 313 -2.90 5.46 -0.52
C ALA A 313 -3.63 6.48 -1.39
N GLU A 314 -4.47 6.03 -2.31
CA GLU A 314 -5.29 6.88 -3.17
C GLU A 314 -6.28 7.72 -2.34
N ALA A 315 -6.92 7.09 -1.36
CA ALA A 315 -7.86 7.77 -0.46
C ALA A 315 -7.16 8.80 0.44
N CYS A 316 -6.01 8.43 1.04
CA CYS A 316 -5.21 9.35 1.85
C CYS A 316 -4.72 10.54 1.03
N PHE A 317 -4.25 10.30 -0.20
CA PHE A 317 -3.88 11.37 -1.12
C PHE A 317 -5.04 12.33 -1.36
N ALA A 318 -6.22 11.81 -1.66
CA ALA A 318 -7.39 12.64 -1.96
C ALA A 318 -7.84 13.46 -0.74
N ILE A 319 -8.06 12.81 0.41
CA ILE A 319 -8.58 13.52 1.59
C ILE A 319 -7.58 14.51 2.17
N GLU A 320 -6.30 14.16 2.26
CA GLU A 320 -5.29 15.02 2.84
C GLU A 320 -4.93 16.22 1.95
N SER A 321 -4.95 16.04 0.61
CA SER A 321 -4.85 17.14 -0.34
C SER A 321 -6.09 18.03 -0.29
N HIS A 322 -7.28 17.43 -0.11
CA HIS A 322 -8.53 18.19 0.06
C HIS A 322 -8.55 18.98 1.36
N VAL A 323 -8.05 18.41 2.45
CA VAL A 323 -7.90 19.10 3.74
C VAL A 323 -6.97 20.32 3.63
N ALA A 324 -5.89 20.22 2.86
CA ALA A 324 -5.03 21.37 2.59
C ALA A 324 -5.77 22.48 1.82
N LEU A 325 -6.63 22.11 0.87
CA LEU A 325 -7.49 23.04 0.14
C LEU A 325 -8.56 23.68 1.05
N LEU A 326 -9.19 22.89 1.93
CA LEU A 326 -10.17 23.35 2.90
C LEU A 326 -9.54 24.31 3.93
N ALA A 327 -8.34 24.00 4.44
CA ALA A 327 -7.60 24.86 5.35
C ALA A 327 -7.33 26.24 4.73
N ARG A 328 -6.91 26.25 3.47
CA ARG A 328 -6.71 27.47 2.70
C ARG A 328 -8.01 28.27 2.53
N ALA A 329 -9.12 27.60 2.22
CA ALA A 329 -10.43 28.23 2.10
C ALA A 329 -10.93 28.80 3.42
N ALA A 330 -10.62 28.13 4.54
CA ALA A 330 -10.93 28.61 5.90
C ALA A 330 -9.95 29.70 6.41
N GLY A 331 -8.88 30.01 5.66
CA GLY A 331 -7.90 31.03 6.03
C GLY A 331 -6.98 30.65 7.20
N VAL A 332 -6.78 29.35 7.44
CA VAL A 332 -5.92 28.81 8.52
C VAL A 332 -4.84 27.89 7.97
N ASP A 333 -3.80 27.64 8.76
CA ASP A 333 -2.80 26.63 8.39
C ASP A 333 -3.39 25.19 8.46
N PRO A 334 -2.86 24.23 7.68
CA PRO A 334 -3.38 22.88 7.62
C PRO A 334 -3.40 22.13 8.97
N PHE A 335 -2.46 22.37 9.88
CA PHE A 335 -2.47 21.71 11.19
C PHE A 335 -3.56 22.29 12.10
N THR A 336 -3.78 23.58 12.05
CA THR A 336 -4.89 24.23 12.76
C THR A 336 -6.23 23.70 12.26
N PHE A 337 -6.40 23.57 10.94
CA PHE A 337 -7.62 22.99 10.36
C PHE A 337 -7.84 21.55 10.80
N ARG A 338 -6.79 20.68 10.71
CA ARG A 338 -6.90 19.28 11.13
C ARG A 338 -7.29 19.18 12.60
N ARG A 339 -6.63 19.93 13.48
CA ARG A 339 -6.92 19.90 14.92
C ARG A 339 -8.36 20.28 15.24
N ALA A 340 -8.90 21.29 14.56
CA ALA A 340 -10.29 21.73 14.74
C ALA A 340 -11.31 20.69 14.25
N ASN A 341 -10.91 19.81 13.35
CA ASN A 341 -11.80 18.85 12.68
C ASN A 341 -11.53 17.39 13.03
N LEU A 342 -10.61 17.08 13.95
CA LEU A 342 -10.42 15.70 14.41
C LEU A 342 -11.69 15.19 15.10
N ALA A 343 -12.10 13.97 14.77
CA ALA A 343 -13.15 13.28 15.50
C ALA A 343 -12.65 12.91 16.90
N ARG A 344 -13.36 13.36 17.93
CA ARG A 344 -13.05 13.12 19.34
C ARG A 344 -14.16 12.33 20.01
N ALA A 345 -13.80 11.51 21.00
CA ALA A 345 -14.81 10.85 21.83
C ALA A 345 -15.67 11.89 22.54
N ALA A 346 -16.98 11.78 22.40
CA ALA A 346 -17.91 12.61 23.16
C ALA A 346 -17.75 12.28 24.65
N GLN A 347 -17.27 13.23 25.43
CA GLN A 347 -17.32 13.13 26.90
C GLN A 347 -18.57 13.80 27.39
N ALA A 348 -19.41 13.04 28.08
CA ALA A 348 -20.51 13.59 28.84
C ALA A 348 -19.96 14.39 30.04
N GLY A 349 -20.02 15.71 29.97
CA GLY A 349 -20.15 16.56 31.14
C GLY A 349 -18.91 16.96 31.94
N SER A 350 -17.68 16.77 31.48
CA SER A 350 -16.52 17.29 32.22
C SER A 350 -15.80 18.39 31.45
N GLY A 351 -15.74 19.59 32.01
CA GLY A 351 -14.91 20.71 31.52
C GLY A 351 -13.41 20.53 31.78
N ALA A 352 -12.94 19.29 31.92
CA ALA A 352 -11.53 18.95 32.11
C ALA A 352 -10.81 18.96 30.78
N ASP A 353 -9.61 19.54 30.73
CA ASP A 353 -8.68 19.41 29.60
C ASP A 353 -8.35 17.93 29.35
N LEU A 354 -8.80 17.41 28.22
CA LEU A 354 -8.50 16.04 27.83
C LEU A 354 -7.01 15.89 27.46
N PRO A 355 -6.37 14.77 27.81
CA PRO A 355 -5.02 14.52 27.36
C PRO A 355 -4.98 14.49 25.82
N PRO A 356 -3.88 14.95 25.21
CA PRO A 356 -3.76 14.96 23.75
C PRO A 356 -3.85 13.55 23.18
N THR A 357 -4.58 13.44 22.06
CA THR A 357 -4.74 12.19 21.29
C THR A 357 -3.47 11.85 20.50
N ALA A 358 -3.34 10.62 20.03
CA ALA A 358 -2.19 10.21 19.20
C ALA A 358 -2.01 11.07 17.93
N PRO A 359 -3.08 11.37 17.14
CA PRO A 359 -2.95 12.28 16.00
C PRO A 359 -2.48 13.69 16.40
N GLU A 360 -2.91 14.21 17.53
CA GLU A 360 -2.45 15.54 18.02
C GLU A 360 -0.96 15.51 18.36
N LEU A 361 -0.51 14.48 19.07
CA LEU A 361 0.89 14.36 19.46
C LEU A 361 1.83 14.25 18.25
N VAL A 362 1.49 13.43 17.24
CA VAL A 362 2.32 13.31 16.04
C VAL A 362 2.33 14.58 15.21
N MET A 363 1.19 15.30 15.15
CA MET A 363 1.11 16.61 14.48
C MET A 363 1.94 17.67 15.20
N ASP A 364 1.88 17.76 16.53
CA ASP A 364 2.63 18.75 17.30
C ASP A 364 4.13 18.55 17.14
N GLU A 365 4.57 17.31 17.26
CA GLU A 365 6.01 16.99 17.16
C GLU A 365 6.55 17.23 15.74
N VAL A 366 5.86 16.81 14.68
CA VAL A 366 6.33 17.05 13.31
C VAL A 366 6.29 18.54 12.96
N CYS A 367 5.27 19.27 13.45
CA CYS A 367 5.16 20.72 13.27
C CYS A 367 6.34 21.46 13.92
N ARG A 368 6.70 21.04 15.14
CA ARG A 368 7.85 21.58 15.88
C ARG A 368 9.17 21.30 15.18
N LEU A 369 9.41 20.03 14.78
CA LEU A 369 10.67 19.60 14.13
C LEU A 369 10.92 20.24 12.77
N SER A 370 9.85 20.46 12.00
CA SER A 370 9.93 21.07 10.67
C SER A 370 9.89 22.59 10.65
N ASP A 371 9.59 23.21 11.81
CA ASP A 371 9.26 24.66 11.92
C ASP A 371 8.14 25.06 10.93
N PHE A 372 7.14 24.18 10.83
CA PHE A 372 6.10 24.25 9.80
C PHE A 372 5.39 25.61 9.77
N ARG A 373 4.87 26.05 10.91
CA ARG A 373 4.01 27.26 10.96
C ARG A 373 4.74 28.50 10.46
N ARG A 374 5.97 28.70 10.91
CA ARG A 374 6.80 29.83 10.46
C ARG A 374 7.10 29.77 8.98
N LYS A 375 7.52 28.59 8.49
CA LYS A 375 7.82 28.41 7.07
C LYS A 375 6.55 28.55 6.20
N TYR A 376 5.44 27.94 6.63
CA TYR A 376 4.15 28.04 5.91
C TYR A 376 3.72 29.49 5.74
N ALA A 377 3.71 30.27 6.82
CA ALA A 377 3.36 31.68 6.77
C ALA A 377 4.34 32.50 5.91
N ALA A 378 5.65 32.22 5.98
CA ALA A 378 6.65 32.89 5.18
C ALA A 378 6.49 32.63 3.68
N PHE A 379 6.22 31.37 3.29
CA PHE A 379 6.02 31.00 1.89
C PHE A 379 4.69 31.56 1.34
N GLU A 380 3.63 31.58 2.14
CA GLU A 380 2.38 32.28 1.76
C GLU A 380 2.59 33.78 1.54
N ALA A 381 3.33 34.43 2.43
CA ALA A 381 3.63 35.86 2.30
C ALA A 381 4.48 36.18 1.04
N LEU A 382 5.48 35.33 0.74
CA LEU A 382 6.27 35.45 -0.49
C LEU A 382 5.40 35.32 -1.74
N ARG A 383 4.51 34.34 -1.75
CA ARG A 383 3.60 34.09 -2.85
C ARG A 383 2.64 35.26 -3.10
N GLN A 384 2.15 35.91 -2.04
CA GLN A 384 1.26 37.06 -2.12
C GLN A 384 1.94 38.38 -2.49
N GLY A 385 3.26 38.37 -2.71
CA GLY A 385 4.02 39.55 -3.11
C GLY A 385 4.29 40.57 -1.97
N SER A 386 4.00 40.19 -0.73
CA SER A 386 4.20 41.05 0.45
C SER A 386 5.62 40.96 1.01
N GLY A 387 6.62 41.22 0.18
CA GLY A 387 8.05 41.23 0.61
C GLY A 387 8.41 42.22 1.73
N GLN A 388 7.49 43.09 2.16
CA GLN A 388 7.68 43.98 3.31
C GLN A 388 7.42 43.30 4.66
N ALA A 389 6.59 42.25 4.73
CA ALA A 389 6.27 41.59 6.00
C ALA A 389 7.45 40.81 6.61
N LEU A 390 8.40 40.36 5.79
CA LEU A 390 9.58 39.60 6.26
C LEU A 390 10.60 40.42 7.03
N ARG A 391 10.64 41.75 6.85
CA ARG A 391 11.58 42.64 7.57
C ARG A 391 11.08 43.13 8.93
N GLN A 392 9.79 43.04 9.23
CA GLN A 392 9.18 43.51 10.47
C GLN A 392 8.61 42.46 11.43
N GLY A 393 8.54 41.16 10.96
CA GLY A 393 7.71 40.14 11.63
C GLY A 393 8.38 39.16 12.56
N SER A 394 9.71 39.21 12.79
CA SER A 394 10.36 38.16 13.59
C SER A 394 10.13 38.20 15.10
N GLY A 395 9.47 39.22 15.60
CA GLY A 395 9.28 39.39 17.04
C GLY A 395 7.85 39.48 17.57
N GLN A 396 6.86 39.84 16.77
CA GLN A 396 5.52 40.13 17.26
C GLN A 396 4.42 39.12 16.85
N ALA A 397 4.55 38.41 15.73
CA ALA A 397 3.52 37.46 15.26
C ALA A 397 3.37 36.21 16.14
N LEU A 398 4.39 35.88 16.94
CA LEU A 398 4.38 34.68 17.79
C LEU A 398 3.68 34.86 19.16
N ARG A 399 3.23 36.08 19.50
CA ARG A 399 2.60 36.35 20.81
C ARG A 399 1.07 36.56 20.80
N GLN A 400 0.42 36.57 19.63
CA GLN A 400 -1.04 36.68 19.57
C GLN A 400 -1.64 35.31 19.23
N GLY A 401 -2.12 34.70 20.27
CA GLY A 401 -2.51 33.32 20.38
C GLY A 401 -3.57 32.82 19.41
N SER A 402 -3.52 31.52 19.22
CA SER A 402 -4.36 30.62 18.46
C SER A 402 -5.88 30.73 18.67
N GLY A 403 -6.34 31.48 19.63
CA GLY A 403 -7.77 31.65 19.96
C GLY A 403 -8.48 32.81 19.26
N GLN A 404 -7.75 33.87 18.84
CA GLN A 404 -8.36 35.03 18.18
C GLN A 404 -8.40 34.95 16.66
N ALA A 405 -7.50 34.20 16.02
CA ALA A 405 -7.45 34.04 14.55
C ALA A 405 -8.70 33.35 14.01
N LEU A 406 -9.28 32.39 14.74
CA LEU A 406 -10.52 31.71 14.35
C LEU A 406 -11.75 32.64 14.42
N ARG A 407 -11.73 33.67 15.25
CA ARG A 407 -12.89 34.58 15.40
C ARG A 407 -12.87 35.80 14.49
N GLN A 408 -11.70 36.24 14.02
CA GLN A 408 -11.60 37.47 13.20
C GLN A 408 -11.31 37.21 11.72
N GLY A 409 -10.69 36.06 11.34
CA GLY A 409 -10.34 35.75 9.93
C GLY A 409 -11.48 35.11 9.13
N SER A 410 -12.36 34.33 9.77
CA SER A 410 -13.37 33.52 9.09
C SER A 410 -14.48 34.34 8.41
N GLY A 411 -14.86 35.48 8.96
CA GLY A 411 -15.96 36.27 8.42
C GLY A 411 -15.66 37.04 7.13
N GLN A 412 -14.42 37.43 6.91
CA GLN A 412 -14.02 38.17 5.69
C GLN A 412 -13.54 37.27 4.56
N ALA A 413 -12.77 36.20 4.86
CA ALA A 413 -12.30 35.28 3.86
C ALA A 413 -13.45 34.46 3.21
N LEU A 414 -14.47 34.08 4.02
CA LEU A 414 -15.64 33.36 3.50
C LEU A 414 -16.58 34.23 2.66
N ARG A 415 -16.60 35.56 2.83
CA ARG A 415 -17.44 36.46 2.02
C ARG A 415 -16.84 36.78 0.66
N GLN A 416 -15.54 36.65 0.47
CA GLN A 416 -14.87 36.92 -0.81
C GLN A 416 -14.59 35.65 -1.63
N GLY A 417 -14.74 34.45 -1.09
CA GLY A 417 -14.40 33.16 -1.73
C GLY A 417 -15.56 32.33 -2.25
N SER A 418 -16.81 32.80 -2.13
CA SER A 418 -17.96 32.00 -2.56
C SER A 418 -18.10 31.95 -4.09
N GLY A 419 -17.69 30.87 -4.69
CA GLY A 419 -18.17 30.42 -5.99
C GLY A 419 -17.38 30.80 -7.25
N GLN A 420 -16.33 31.62 -7.18
CA GLN A 420 -15.56 32.02 -8.39
C GLN A 420 -14.08 31.62 -8.40
N ALA A 421 -13.50 31.18 -7.28
CA ALA A 421 -12.06 30.92 -7.19
C ALA A 421 -11.58 29.63 -7.91
N ALA A 422 -12.46 28.68 -8.17
CA ALA A 422 -12.09 27.42 -8.82
C ALA A 422 -12.06 27.47 -10.34
N ASP A 423 -12.80 28.40 -10.97
CA ASP A 423 -12.91 28.46 -12.43
C ASP A 423 -12.16 29.64 -13.08
N SER A 424 -11.78 30.67 -12.32
CA SER A 424 -11.12 31.86 -12.88
C SER A 424 -9.62 31.72 -13.12
N ASP A 425 -8.98 30.66 -12.59
CA ASP A 425 -7.53 30.42 -12.71
C ASP A 425 -7.17 29.38 -13.79
N ARG A 426 -8.14 28.78 -14.47
CA ARG A 426 -7.88 27.97 -15.65
C ARG A 426 -7.39 28.87 -16.78
N GLY A 427 -6.14 28.69 -17.20
CA GLY A 427 -5.56 29.36 -18.38
C GLY A 427 -4.60 30.51 -18.09
N LYS A 428 -4.29 30.87 -16.83
CA LYS A 428 -3.18 31.80 -16.56
C LYS A 428 -1.87 31.07 -16.47
N ARG A 429 -0.91 31.40 -17.33
CA ARG A 429 0.45 30.89 -17.26
C ARG A 429 1.04 31.17 -15.88
N ILE A 430 1.67 30.17 -15.27
CA ILE A 430 2.39 30.32 -14.00
C ILE A 430 3.72 30.97 -14.35
N ASP A 431 3.83 32.29 -14.15
CA ASP A 431 5.10 33.00 -14.32
C ASP A 431 5.87 32.95 -12.99
N LEU A 432 6.82 32.00 -12.90
CA LEU A 432 7.75 31.91 -11.78
C LEU A 432 9.00 32.72 -12.11
N ALA A 433 9.04 33.97 -11.70
CA ALA A 433 10.21 34.85 -11.91
C ALA A 433 11.44 34.43 -11.06
N SER A 434 11.25 33.57 -10.06
CA SER A 434 12.29 33.08 -9.14
C SER A 434 11.90 31.71 -8.58
N PRO A 435 12.86 30.92 -8.03
CA PRO A 435 12.55 29.66 -7.37
C PRO A 435 11.42 29.81 -6.32
N ALA A 436 10.35 29.01 -6.49
CA ALA A 436 9.20 29.04 -5.60
C ALA A 436 9.33 27.94 -4.55
N ARG A 437 9.09 28.28 -3.28
CA ARG A 437 9.11 27.35 -2.16
C ARG A 437 7.71 27.09 -1.63
N GLY A 438 7.50 25.86 -1.20
CA GLY A 438 6.30 25.46 -0.48
C GLY A 438 6.58 24.40 0.57
N ILE A 439 5.71 24.33 1.57
CA ILE A 439 5.73 23.33 2.61
C ILE A 439 4.34 22.74 2.78
N GLY A 440 4.24 21.43 2.68
CA GLY A 440 2.99 20.69 2.79
C GLY A 440 3.01 19.71 3.94
N SER A 441 1.84 19.30 4.40
CA SER A 441 1.69 18.38 5.51
C SER A 441 0.56 17.41 5.26
N ALA A 442 0.66 16.22 5.83
CA ALA A 442 -0.37 15.19 5.82
C ALA A 442 -0.43 14.46 7.15
N LEU A 443 -1.63 13.95 7.49
CA LEU A 443 -1.87 13.07 8.62
C LEU A 443 -2.41 11.75 8.09
N ALA A 444 -1.77 10.65 8.45
CA ALA A 444 -2.19 9.32 8.07
C ALA A 444 -2.38 8.44 9.29
N CYS A 445 -3.33 7.52 9.21
CA CYS A 445 -3.49 6.45 10.19
C CYS A 445 -3.68 5.13 9.46
N TYR A 446 -3.18 4.08 10.07
CA TYR A 446 -3.31 2.74 9.55
C TYR A 446 -3.36 1.72 10.68
N GLY A 447 -4.18 0.70 10.54
CA GLY A 447 -4.29 -0.31 11.57
C GLY A 447 -5.16 -1.48 11.16
N PHE A 448 -5.32 -2.36 12.10
CA PHE A 448 -5.95 -3.65 12.00
C PHE A 448 -7.41 -3.64 11.53
N ASP A 449 -8.12 -2.54 11.74
CA ASP A 449 -9.57 -2.46 11.55
C ASP A 449 -10.02 -2.19 10.11
N PHE A 450 -9.06 -2.02 9.18
CA PHE A 450 -9.36 -1.90 7.74
C PHE A 450 -9.41 -3.27 7.03
N ILE A 451 -9.35 -4.37 7.77
CA ILE A 451 -9.40 -5.73 7.24
C ILE A 451 -10.85 -6.17 7.07
N GLU A 452 -11.16 -6.73 5.90
CA GLU A 452 -12.50 -7.21 5.55
C GLU A 452 -12.98 -8.42 6.35
N GLU A 453 -14.32 -8.64 6.37
CA GLU A 453 -14.92 -9.84 6.93
C GLU A 453 -14.34 -11.15 6.38
N ASN A 454 -13.94 -11.18 5.11
CA ASN A 454 -13.35 -12.37 4.49
C ASN A 454 -11.89 -12.59 4.94
N GLU A 455 -11.11 -11.51 5.10
CA GLU A 455 -9.78 -11.56 5.69
C GLU A 455 -9.85 -11.85 7.21
N ALA A 456 -10.93 -11.43 7.87
CA ALA A 456 -11.19 -11.74 9.28
C ALA A 456 -11.46 -13.24 9.55
N ARG A 457 -11.78 -14.02 8.53
CA ARG A 457 -11.92 -15.49 8.62
C ARG A 457 -10.62 -16.24 8.46
N GLU A 458 -9.54 -15.56 8.08
CA GLU A 458 -8.23 -16.18 7.95
C GLU A 458 -7.69 -16.55 9.33
N ARG A 459 -7.24 -17.80 9.44
CA ARG A 459 -6.66 -18.32 10.69
C ARG A 459 -5.22 -17.87 10.77
N HIS A 460 -4.85 -17.25 11.90
CA HIS A 460 -3.47 -16.95 12.20
C HIS A 460 -2.99 -17.90 13.26
N ALA A 461 -1.96 -18.69 12.96
CA ALA A 461 -1.42 -19.61 13.90
C ALA A 461 0.11 -19.52 13.98
N VAL A 462 0.63 -19.74 15.20
CA VAL A 462 2.07 -19.93 15.46
C VAL A 462 2.25 -21.13 16.38
N THR A 463 3.34 -21.86 16.19
CA THR A 463 3.72 -22.93 17.10
C THR A 463 5.10 -22.65 17.65
N LEU A 464 5.25 -22.67 18.97
CA LEU A 464 6.51 -22.50 19.66
C LEU A 464 6.88 -23.79 20.39
N THR A 465 8.11 -24.22 20.21
CA THR A 465 8.65 -25.41 20.89
C THR A 465 9.90 -25.02 21.67
N LEU A 466 9.85 -25.19 22.98
CA LEU A 466 11.02 -25.06 23.84
C LEU A 466 11.68 -26.42 23.94
N GLU A 467 12.87 -26.56 23.39
CA GLU A 467 13.66 -27.77 23.36
C GLU A 467 14.31 -28.05 24.74
N LYS A 468 14.86 -29.25 24.88
CA LYS A 468 15.52 -29.68 26.17
C LYS A 468 16.81 -28.91 26.47
N ASP A 469 17.50 -28.45 25.42
CA ASP A 469 18.74 -27.69 25.53
C ASP A 469 18.49 -26.18 25.81
N GLY A 470 17.22 -25.76 25.86
CA GLY A 470 16.83 -24.37 26.07
C GLY A 470 16.52 -23.59 24.81
N THR A 471 16.79 -24.15 23.64
CA THR A 471 16.50 -23.51 22.35
C THR A 471 15.00 -23.37 22.16
N LEU A 472 14.55 -22.16 21.79
CA LEU A 472 13.18 -21.89 21.41
C LEU A 472 13.05 -21.92 19.88
N ARG A 473 12.24 -22.84 19.35
CA ARG A 473 11.87 -22.86 17.94
C ARG A 473 10.52 -22.18 17.72
N ILE A 474 10.48 -21.24 16.80
CA ILE A 474 9.26 -20.55 16.34
C ILE A 474 8.92 -21.04 14.94
N LEU A 475 7.75 -21.66 14.80
CA LEU A 475 7.20 -22.12 13.54
C LEU A 475 6.07 -21.15 13.13
N THR A 476 6.27 -20.45 12.04
CA THR A 476 5.34 -19.46 11.48
C THR A 476 5.52 -19.36 9.98
N SER A 477 4.45 -19.15 9.25
CA SER A 477 4.52 -18.81 7.83
C SER A 477 4.71 -17.30 7.58
N ALA A 478 4.88 -16.50 8.64
CA ALA A 478 5.21 -15.09 8.54
C ALA A 478 6.62 -14.88 7.99
N LEU A 479 6.72 -14.10 6.92
CA LEU A 479 7.93 -13.93 6.13
C LEU A 479 8.75 -12.72 6.57
N GLU A 480 10.05 -12.77 6.27
CA GLU A 480 10.91 -11.60 6.26
C GLU A 480 10.66 -10.81 4.97
N THR A 481 9.98 -9.69 5.08
CA THR A 481 9.65 -8.81 3.95
C THR A 481 10.51 -7.55 3.93
N GLY A 482 11.72 -7.61 4.49
CA GLY A 482 12.61 -6.47 4.66
C GLY A 482 12.24 -5.55 5.82
N GLN A 483 11.24 -5.92 6.64
CA GLN A 483 10.82 -5.19 7.86
C GLN A 483 11.54 -5.67 9.12
N ALA A 484 12.51 -6.56 8.98
CA ALA A 484 13.22 -7.23 10.06
C ALA A 484 12.28 -7.96 11.03
N LEU A 485 11.18 -8.53 10.53
CA LEU A 485 10.16 -9.21 11.34
C LEU A 485 10.76 -10.37 12.15
N ARG A 486 11.68 -11.16 11.57
CA ARG A 486 12.38 -12.23 12.30
C ARG A 486 13.11 -11.70 13.52
N ARG A 487 13.83 -10.56 13.39
CA ARG A 487 14.52 -9.91 14.52
C ARG A 487 13.54 -9.41 15.57
N LEU A 488 12.40 -8.87 15.16
CA LEU A 488 11.37 -8.39 16.09
C LEU A 488 10.70 -9.57 16.81
N PHE A 489 10.37 -10.66 16.12
CA PHE A 489 9.83 -11.88 16.74
C PHE A 489 10.81 -12.51 17.72
N THR A 490 12.10 -12.58 17.34
CA THR A 490 13.18 -13.00 18.25
C THR A 490 13.23 -12.12 19.51
N ALA A 491 13.17 -10.79 19.35
CA ALA A 491 13.20 -9.86 20.48
C ALA A 491 11.96 -10.00 21.39
N ILE A 492 10.76 -10.20 20.81
CA ILE A 492 9.53 -10.45 21.58
C ILE A 492 9.67 -11.74 22.41
N ALA A 493 10.11 -12.82 21.77
CA ALA A 493 10.23 -14.12 22.41
C ALA A 493 11.30 -14.11 23.52
N ALA A 494 12.50 -13.60 23.20
CA ALA A 494 13.63 -13.53 24.13
C ALA A 494 13.29 -12.69 25.38
N ARG A 495 12.70 -11.50 25.20
CA ARG A 495 12.27 -10.65 26.32
C ARG A 495 11.15 -11.29 27.17
N THR A 496 10.19 -12.00 26.51
CA THR A 496 9.07 -12.62 27.25
C THR A 496 9.51 -13.83 28.06
N LEU A 497 10.41 -14.66 27.52
CA LEU A 497 10.93 -15.86 28.19
C LEU A 497 12.16 -15.60 29.06
N GLU A 498 12.79 -14.42 28.96
CA GLU A 498 14.05 -14.05 29.63
C GLU A 498 15.18 -15.03 29.25
N ILE A 499 15.35 -15.24 27.92
CA ILE A 499 16.42 -16.06 27.32
C ILE A 499 17.25 -15.19 26.35
N ASP A 500 18.42 -15.73 25.96
CA ASP A 500 19.27 -15.06 25.00
C ASP A 500 18.58 -15.06 23.62
N PRO A 501 18.61 -13.95 22.85
CA PRO A 501 18.16 -13.94 21.47
C PRO A 501 18.82 -15.00 20.58
N GLU A 502 20.05 -15.42 20.86
CA GLU A 502 20.76 -16.47 20.13
C GLU A 502 20.14 -17.86 20.35
N ASP A 503 19.41 -18.07 21.43
CA ASP A 503 18.66 -19.31 21.72
C ASP A 503 17.32 -19.37 20.96
N VAL A 504 16.95 -18.34 20.18
CA VAL A 504 15.69 -18.30 19.43
C VAL A 504 15.93 -18.60 17.96
N VAL A 505 15.37 -19.69 17.48
CA VAL A 505 15.42 -20.13 16.08
C VAL A 505 14.05 -19.96 15.45
N ILE A 506 13.98 -19.22 14.34
CA ILE A 506 12.77 -19.12 13.52
C ILE A 506 12.96 -20.02 12.30
N GLU A 507 12.08 -21.00 12.17
CA GLU A 507 12.14 -21.96 11.07
C GLU A 507 11.89 -21.29 9.71
N SER A 508 12.44 -21.90 8.66
CA SER A 508 12.15 -21.47 7.28
C SER A 508 10.69 -21.73 6.92
N THR A 509 10.14 -20.89 6.06
CA THR A 509 8.74 -21.00 5.66
C THR A 509 8.53 -22.14 4.68
N ASP A 510 8.05 -23.24 5.21
CA ASP A 510 7.73 -24.48 4.51
C ASP A 510 6.35 -24.97 4.97
N THR A 511 5.41 -25.07 4.05
CA THR A 511 4.01 -25.41 4.39
C THR A 511 3.80 -26.82 4.93
N SER A 512 4.84 -27.68 4.88
CA SER A 512 4.83 -28.99 5.54
C SER A 512 5.30 -28.94 6.99
N LEU A 513 5.96 -27.86 7.41
CA LEU A 513 6.58 -27.72 8.73
C LEU A 513 5.89 -26.66 9.59
N VAL A 514 5.47 -25.55 9.00
CA VAL A 514 4.93 -24.41 9.75
C VAL A 514 3.40 -24.34 9.64
N PRO A 515 2.70 -23.83 10.66
CA PRO A 515 1.28 -23.58 10.57
C PRO A 515 0.98 -22.41 9.63
N ASP A 516 -0.28 -22.34 9.15
CA ASP A 516 -0.79 -21.20 8.42
C ASP A 516 -0.89 -19.99 9.38
N SER A 517 -0.06 -19.00 9.15
CA SER A 517 -0.08 -17.74 9.91
C SER A 517 -0.91 -16.66 9.20
N GLY A 518 -1.60 -17.02 8.11
CA GLY A 518 -2.35 -16.09 7.27
C GLY A 518 -1.46 -15.22 6.38
N PRO A 519 -2.08 -14.35 5.59
CA PRO A 519 -1.36 -13.43 4.72
C PRO A 519 -0.65 -12.34 5.51
N MET A 520 0.54 -11.96 5.05
CA MET A 520 1.34 -10.93 5.68
C MET A 520 1.03 -9.55 5.10
N TYR A 521 0.06 -8.88 5.69
CA TYR A 521 -0.29 -7.51 5.32
C TYR A 521 0.24 -6.50 6.35
N GLU A 522 0.94 -5.47 5.88
CA GLU A 522 1.08 -4.17 6.51
C GLU A 522 1.50 -4.19 8.01
N THR A 523 0.73 -3.51 8.85
CA THR A 523 0.97 -3.47 10.31
C THR A 523 0.60 -4.78 11.02
N HIS A 524 -0.16 -5.64 10.35
CA HIS A 524 -0.77 -6.84 10.90
C HIS A 524 0.25 -7.88 11.37
N ALA A 525 1.31 -8.10 10.58
CA ALA A 525 2.29 -9.14 10.88
C ALA A 525 2.90 -8.97 12.29
N LEU A 526 3.35 -7.76 12.63
CA LEU A 526 3.92 -7.51 13.96
C LEU A 526 2.83 -7.54 15.05
N THR A 527 1.72 -6.87 14.83
CA THR A 527 0.69 -6.73 15.85
C THR A 527 0.05 -8.07 16.20
N SER A 528 -0.36 -8.86 15.20
CA SER A 528 -1.08 -10.12 15.42
C SER A 528 -0.15 -11.30 15.68
N ILE A 529 0.80 -11.55 14.77
CA ILE A 529 1.71 -12.69 14.91
C ILE A 529 2.64 -12.48 16.11
N GLY A 530 3.17 -11.26 16.30
CA GLY A 530 3.97 -10.93 17.48
C GLY A 530 3.19 -11.15 18.79
N ARG A 531 1.90 -10.79 18.83
CA ARG A 531 1.04 -11.07 19.99
C ARG A 531 0.85 -12.57 20.24
N LEU A 532 0.62 -13.36 19.19
CA LEU A 532 0.50 -14.81 19.33
C LEU A 532 1.79 -15.44 19.84
N ILE A 533 2.95 -14.96 19.36
CA ILE A 533 4.28 -15.37 19.87
C ILE A 533 4.40 -15.02 21.34
N GLU A 534 4.09 -13.79 21.74
CA GLU A 534 4.14 -13.38 23.15
C GLU A 534 3.24 -14.26 24.04
N GLN A 535 2.00 -14.51 23.61
CA GLN A 535 1.06 -15.36 24.35
C GLN A 535 1.54 -16.81 24.47
N ALA A 536 2.14 -17.35 23.40
CA ALA A 536 2.72 -18.69 23.41
C ALA A 536 3.92 -18.75 24.36
N CYS A 537 4.81 -17.74 24.35
CA CYS A 537 5.94 -17.62 25.28
C CYS A 537 5.47 -17.56 26.74
N ARG A 538 4.48 -16.75 27.07
CA ARG A 538 3.87 -16.69 28.42
C ARG A 538 3.36 -18.07 28.86
N SER A 539 2.75 -18.82 27.95
CA SER A 539 2.26 -20.17 28.21
C SER A 539 3.37 -21.19 28.40
N LEU A 540 4.47 -21.06 27.65
CA LEU A 540 5.67 -21.87 27.84
C LEU A 540 6.34 -21.55 29.18
N LYS A 541 6.48 -20.28 29.55
CA LYS A 541 7.04 -19.84 30.83
C LYS A 541 6.28 -20.43 32.00
N ALA A 542 4.95 -20.51 31.96
CA ALA A 542 4.11 -21.12 32.96
C ALA A 542 4.28 -22.67 33.07
N LYS A 543 4.75 -23.30 31.99
CA LYS A 543 5.01 -24.76 31.93
C LYS A 543 6.48 -25.10 32.19
N LYS A 544 7.41 -24.15 32.09
CA LYS A 544 8.86 -24.34 32.34
C LYS A 544 9.07 -24.78 33.80
N GLY A 545 9.77 -25.84 33.99
CA GLY A 545 9.99 -26.45 35.33
C GLY A 545 9.05 -27.60 35.71
N ARG A 546 7.96 -27.82 34.95
CA ARG A 546 7.03 -28.93 35.17
C ARG A 546 7.37 -30.22 34.41
N THR A 547 8.28 -30.14 33.45
CA THR A 547 8.68 -31.28 32.60
C THR A 547 10.12 -31.15 32.12
N LYS A 548 10.81 -32.30 32.01
CA LYS A 548 12.17 -32.44 31.44
C LYS A 548 12.11 -32.73 29.91
N LYS A 549 10.92 -32.75 29.32
CA LYS A 549 10.71 -33.00 27.86
C LYS A 549 10.55 -31.67 27.12
N ALA A 550 10.79 -31.69 25.82
CA ALA A 550 10.42 -30.56 24.94
C ALA A 550 8.94 -30.21 25.11
N VAL A 551 8.62 -28.92 25.12
CA VAL A 551 7.25 -28.43 25.32
C VAL A 551 6.84 -27.59 24.12
N SER A 552 5.78 -28.00 23.43
CA SER A 552 5.20 -27.25 22.35
C SER A 552 3.90 -26.56 22.77
N VAL A 553 3.70 -25.35 22.26
CA VAL A 553 2.47 -24.56 22.42
C VAL A 553 2.09 -23.96 21.08
N THR A 554 0.90 -24.29 20.59
CA THR A 554 0.29 -23.61 19.44
C THR A 554 -0.68 -22.55 19.94
N ARG A 555 -0.62 -21.37 19.35
CA ARG A 555 -1.59 -20.30 19.50
C ARG A 555 -2.18 -19.98 18.15
N ALA A 556 -3.48 -19.85 18.13
CA ALA A 556 -4.22 -19.42 16.93
C ALA A 556 -5.23 -18.37 17.34
N ASP A 557 -5.39 -17.37 16.51
CA ASP A 557 -6.47 -16.41 16.61
C ASP A 557 -7.55 -16.81 15.61
N ASN A 558 -8.61 -17.43 16.15
CA ASN A 558 -9.79 -17.86 15.39
C ASN A 558 -11.01 -16.98 15.71
N SER A 559 -10.82 -15.97 16.57
CA SER A 559 -11.95 -15.22 17.14
C SER A 559 -12.37 -14.06 16.24
N PRO A 560 -13.58 -14.07 15.69
CA PRO A 560 -14.17 -12.89 15.06
C PRO A 560 -14.32 -11.71 16.04
N SER A 561 -14.32 -11.98 17.34
CA SER A 561 -14.54 -10.97 18.39
C SER A 561 -13.31 -10.15 18.74
N SER A 562 -12.11 -10.62 18.41
CA SER A 562 -10.87 -9.82 18.60
C SER A 562 -10.63 -8.84 17.46
N ARG A 563 -11.40 -8.95 16.38
CA ARG A 563 -11.32 -8.16 15.17
C ARG A 563 -12.59 -7.34 15.08
N ARG A 564 -12.55 -6.08 15.45
CA ARG A 564 -13.63 -5.14 15.13
C ARG A 564 -13.60 -4.92 13.62
N THR A 565 -14.35 -5.72 12.88
CA THR A 565 -14.69 -5.40 11.50
C THR A 565 -15.49 -4.11 11.51
N ARG A 566 -14.96 -3.04 10.92
CA ARG A 566 -15.73 -1.83 10.73
C ARG A 566 -16.88 -2.14 9.76
N SER A 567 -18.07 -2.09 10.26
CA SER A 567 -19.28 -2.13 9.42
C SER A 567 -19.54 -0.78 8.72
N ARG A 568 -18.77 0.27 9.04
CA ARG A 568 -18.99 1.64 8.59
C ARG A 568 -17.68 2.31 8.18
N PRO A 569 -17.62 3.01 7.05
CA PRO A 569 -16.46 3.75 6.57
C PRO A 569 -16.30 5.10 7.32
N VAL A 570 -16.38 5.10 8.64
CA VAL A 570 -16.20 6.30 9.48
C VAL A 570 -15.24 5.95 10.61
N TYR A 571 -14.24 6.80 10.81
CA TYR A 571 -13.35 6.71 11.94
C TYR A 571 -14.14 6.91 13.24
N HIS A 572 -13.91 6.03 14.20
CA HIS A 572 -14.47 6.16 15.54
C HIS A 572 -13.34 6.41 16.54
N PRO A 573 -13.45 7.45 17.40
CA PRO A 573 -12.38 7.79 18.34
C PRO A 573 -11.97 6.65 19.30
N ALA A 574 -12.84 5.68 19.57
CA ALA A 574 -12.50 4.51 20.37
C ALA A 574 -11.47 3.58 19.68
N ASP A 575 -11.27 3.72 18.37
CA ASP A 575 -10.30 2.92 17.60
C ASP A 575 -8.90 3.54 17.60
N GLU A 576 -8.74 4.79 18.12
CA GLU A 576 -7.49 5.54 18.11
C GLU A 576 -6.29 4.73 18.61
N ALA A 577 -6.45 4.04 19.72
CA ALA A 577 -5.37 3.30 20.35
C ALA A 577 -4.92 2.08 19.52
N ALA A 578 -5.81 1.50 18.71
CA ALA A 578 -5.51 0.35 17.85
C ALA A 578 -4.79 0.74 16.56
N LEU A 579 -4.94 2.00 16.13
CA LEU A 579 -4.31 2.53 14.92
C LEU A 579 -2.89 3.01 15.20
N SER A 580 -1.99 2.82 14.24
CA SER A 580 -0.71 3.52 14.17
C SER A 580 -0.92 4.85 13.43
N TRP A 581 -0.20 5.88 13.84
CA TRP A 581 -0.37 7.25 13.34
C TRP A 581 0.92 7.80 12.76
N CYS A 582 0.81 8.57 11.70
CA CYS A 582 1.95 9.24 11.08
C CYS A 582 1.55 10.64 10.64
N ALA A 583 2.36 11.63 11.01
CA ALA A 583 2.29 12.96 10.45
C ALA A 583 3.55 13.23 9.64
N THR A 584 3.39 13.66 8.39
CA THR A 584 4.49 13.92 7.45
C THR A 584 4.47 15.37 7.00
N VAL A 585 5.65 16.00 6.95
CA VAL A 585 5.88 17.34 6.40
C VAL A 585 6.93 17.24 5.31
N ILE A 586 6.69 17.90 4.17
CA ILE A 586 7.63 18.00 3.05
C ILE A 586 7.82 19.47 2.69
N GLU A 587 9.08 19.90 2.60
CA GLU A 587 9.47 21.19 2.03
C GLU A 587 10.01 20.97 0.63
N ALA A 588 9.47 21.69 -0.34
CA ALA A 588 9.85 21.59 -1.74
C ALA A 588 10.18 22.95 -2.34
N GLU A 589 11.04 22.96 -3.35
CA GLU A 589 11.39 24.11 -4.16
C GLU A 589 11.24 23.77 -5.64
N ILE A 590 10.62 24.65 -6.39
CA ILE A 590 10.37 24.49 -7.84
C ILE A 590 11.32 25.41 -8.59
N ASP A 591 12.10 24.83 -9.50
CA ASP A 591 12.90 25.56 -10.47
C ASP A 591 11.99 26.13 -11.57
N PRO A 592 11.91 27.47 -11.72
CA PRO A 592 11.00 28.09 -12.67
C PRO A 592 11.34 27.82 -14.14
N ALA A 593 12.61 27.50 -14.44
CA ALA A 593 13.07 27.31 -15.82
C ALA A 593 12.62 25.94 -16.40
N VAL A 594 12.55 24.94 -15.56
CA VAL A 594 12.28 23.54 -15.97
C VAL A 594 11.16 22.87 -15.17
N TYR A 595 10.49 23.62 -14.30
CA TYR A 595 9.43 23.12 -13.40
C TYR A 595 9.83 21.88 -12.58
N ARG A 596 11.14 21.68 -12.37
CA ARG A 596 11.65 20.57 -11.58
C ARG A 596 11.45 20.85 -10.10
N VAL A 597 10.78 19.93 -9.43
CA VAL A 597 10.61 19.97 -7.98
C VAL A 597 11.85 19.36 -7.30
N THR A 598 12.40 20.07 -6.33
CA THR A 598 13.49 19.59 -5.45
C THR A 598 12.97 19.52 -4.03
N VAL A 599 12.97 18.35 -3.42
CA VAL A 599 12.62 18.17 -2.01
C VAL A 599 13.79 18.64 -1.16
N ARG A 600 13.54 19.64 -0.30
CA ARG A 600 14.54 20.26 0.57
C ARG A 600 14.64 19.59 1.93
N GLY A 601 13.58 18.92 2.39
CA GLY A 601 13.56 18.16 3.62
C GLY A 601 12.24 17.44 3.83
N ILE A 602 12.29 16.33 4.56
CA ILE A 602 11.15 15.53 4.95
C ILE A 602 11.22 15.27 6.45
N TRP A 603 10.12 15.53 7.15
CA TRP A 603 9.96 15.24 8.57
C TRP A 603 8.79 14.29 8.74
N SER A 604 8.99 13.24 9.52
CA SER A 604 7.95 12.26 9.78
C SER A 604 7.95 11.87 11.25
N THR A 605 6.80 11.99 11.89
CA THR A 605 6.59 11.58 13.28
C THR A 605 5.58 10.46 13.33
N ILE A 606 5.96 9.36 13.98
CA ILE A 606 5.18 8.13 14.04
C ILE A 606 4.79 7.81 15.48
N GLU A 607 3.57 7.38 15.68
CA GLU A 607 3.10 6.70 16.87
C GLU A 607 2.74 5.24 16.50
N CYS A 608 3.48 4.29 17.06
CA CYS A 608 3.31 2.86 16.81
C CYS A 608 3.38 2.02 18.12
N GLY A 609 2.85 2.56 19.19
CA GLY A 609 2.96 1.94 20.51
C GLY A 609 4.36 2.08 21.08
N THR A 610 4.88 0.99 21.65
CA THR A 610 6.27 0.88 22.11
C THR A 610 7.19 0.60 20.92
N VAL A 611 8.28 1.33 20.80
CA VAL A 611 9.30 1.09 19.77
C VAL A 611 10.23 -0.04 20.22
N LEU A 612 10.04 -1.24 19.68
CA LEU A 612 10.82 -2.43 20.08
C LEU A 612 12.31 -2.35 19.71
N ASN A 613 12.60 -1.74 18.56
CA ASN A 613 13.95 -1.48 18.06
C ASN A 613 13.96 -0.21 17.23
N ARG A 614 14.66 0.82 17.73
CA ARG A 614 14.64 2.17 17.11
C ARG A 614 15.31 2.19 15.74
N ASP A 615 16.43 1.49 15.58
CA ASP A 615 17.17 1.51 14.30
C ASP A 615 16.37 0.83 13.18
N ILE A 616 15.74 -0.30 13.50
CA ILE A 616 14.83 -1.01 12.58
C ILE A 616 13.64 -0.12 12.24
N ALA A 617 13.06 0.55 13.22
CA ALA A 617 11.90 1.42 13.03
C ALA A 617 12.23 2.63 12.14
N VAL A 618 13.37 3.30 12.38
CA VAL A 618 13.86 4.41 11.54
C VAL A 618 14.08 3.95 10.10
N ALA A 619 14.82 2.84 9.92
CA ALA A 619 15.09 2.30 8.59
C ALA A 619 13.83 1.91 7.83
N GLN A 620 12.80 1.41 8.53
CA GLN A 620 11.48 1.12 7.94
C GLN A 620 10.79 2.40 7.46
N VAL A 621 10.75 3.44 8.31
CA VAL A 621 10.13 4.72 7.99
C VAL A 621 10.82 5.37 6.78
N GLU A 622 12.15 5.46 6.79
CA GLU A 622 12.94 6.03 5.69
C GLU A 622 12.70 5.28 4.38
N ARG A 623 12.67 3.95 4.41
CA ARG A 623 12.41 3.11 3.25
C ARG A 623 11.05 3.40 2.63
N GLU A 624 10.00 3.46 3.44
CA GLU A 624 8.64 3.71 2.94
C GLU A 624 8.48 5.14 2.41
N ILE A 625 9.12 6.12 3.04
CA ILE A 625 9.15 7.49 2.53
C ILE A 625 9.84 7.56 1.16
N ILE A 626 11.00 6.91 1.01
CA ILE A 626 11.74 6.90 -0.27
C ILE A 626 10.92 6.24 -1.37
N ARG A 627 10.32 5.08 -1.10
CA ARG A 627 9.44 4.38 -2.05
C ARG A 627 8.26 5.26 -2.50
N ALA A 628 7.60 5.90 -1.55
CA ALA A 628 6.48 6.77 -1.85
C ALA A 628 6.90 8.04 -2.60
N LEU A 629 8.08 8.59 -2.29
CA LEU A 629 8.64 9.73 -2.99
C LEU A 629 8.97 9.37 -4.45
N ASP A 630 9.61 8.23 -4.69
CA ASP A 630 9.84 7.71 -6.03
C ASP A 630 8.52 7.54 -6.80
N ALA A 631 7.48 7.07 -6.10
CA ALA A 631 6.16 6.92 -6.68
C ALA A 631 5.50 8.26 -7.06
N VAL A 632 5.78 9.35 -6.37
CA VAL A 632 5.20 10.68 -6.63
C VAL A 632 5.92 11.42 -7.74
N GLU A 633 7.24 11.23 -7.88
CA GLU A 633 8.08 12.00 -8.81
C GLU A 633 8.34 11.29 -10.15
N GLU A 634 7.87 10.07 -10.35
CA GLU A 634 8.22 9.27 -11.53
C GLU A 634 7.71 9.87 -12.84
N SER A 635 8.59 9.90 -13.86
CA SER A 635 8.24 10.28 -15.22
C SER A 635 7.70 9.09 -16.02
N ALA A 636 6.54 9.25 -16.65
CA ALA A 636 6.02 8.29 -17.62
C ALA A 636 7.05 8.11 -18.75
N GLY A 637 7.62 6.91 -18.88
CA GLY A 637 8.51 6.57 -19.99
C GLY A 637 9.95 6.22 -19.64
N SER A 638 10.43 6.39 -18.40
CA SER A 638 11.71 5.83 -17.99
C SER A 638 11.59 4.31 -17.77
N ALA A 639 11.78 3.54 -18.82
CA ALA A 639 11.90 2.09 -18.74
C ALA A 639 13.10 1.74 -17.83
N GLY A 640 12.84 1.45 -16.59
CA GLY A 640 13.84 0.98 -15.61
C GLY A 640 13.99 1.90 -14.41
N HIS A 641 13.17 1.68 -13.40
CA HIS A 641 13.39 2.26 -12.08
C HIS A 641 14.68 1.71 -11.51
N LYS A 642 15.70 2.55 -11.50
CA LYS A 642 16.83 2.37 -10.58
C LYS A 642 16.42 3.06 -9.30
N LEU A 643 16.28 2.31 -8.20
CA LEU A 643 16.18 2.88 -6.85
C LEU A 643 17.17 4.04 -6.76
N ARG A 644 16.74 5.20 -6.27
CA ARG A 644 17.60 6.37 -6.14
C ARG A 644 18.91 5.99 -5.46
N PRO A 645 20.08 6.33 -6.04
CA PRO A 645 21.32 6.13 -5.34
C PRO A 645 21.27 6.97 -4.06
N ARG A 646 21.83 6.49 -2.96
CA ARG A 646 21.88 7.22 -1.67
C ARG A 646 22.43 8.66 -1.79
N ARG A 647 23.21 8.95 -2.83
CA ARG A 647 23.65 10.31 -3.17
C ARG A 647 22.49 11.03 -3.86
N GLY A 648 21.92 12.03 -3.20
CA GLY A 648 20.81 12.86 -3.70
C GLY A 648 19.46 12.62 -3.05
N LEU A 649 19.40 11.78 -2.01
CA LEU A 649 18.20 11.68 -1.16
C LEU A 649 18.05 12.97 -0.34
N PRO A 650 16.81 13.46 -0.13
CA PRO A 650 16.57 14.57 0.77
C PRO A 650 16.93 14.21 2.22
N ASP A 651 17.12 15.22 3.07
CA ASP A 651 17.26 15.03 4.52
C ASP A 651 15.93 14.51 5.08
N ILE A 652 15.91 13.28 5.59
CA ILE A 652 14.74 12.65 6.20
C ILE A 652 14.96 12.62 7.71
N ARG A 653 14.06 13.25 8.46
CA ARG A 653 14.07 13.29 9.92
C ARG A 653 12.91 12.56 10.49
N VAL A 654 13.20 11.48 11.23
CA VAL A 654 12.21 10.58 11.83
C VAL A 654 12.17 10.79 13.34
N SER A 655 10.97 10.93 13.89
CA SER A 655 10.73 10.92 15.33
C SER A 655 9.60 9.97 15.70
N PHE A 656 9.56 9.58 16.96
CA PHE A 656 8.53 8.67 17.49
C PHE A 656 7.90 9.29 18.73
N VAL A 657 6.58 9.09 18.81
CA VAL A 657 5.77 9.31 20.02
C VAL A 657 5.36 7.94 20.52
N GLU A 658 5.77 7.57 21.73
CA GLU A 658 5.48 6.25 22.29
C GLU A 658 4.22 6.30 23.17
N ARG A 659 3.25 5.46 22.83
CA ARG A 659 2.02 5.20 23.58
C ARG A 659 1.76 3.70 23.61
N PRO A 660 2.22 2.98 24.66
CA PRO A 660 2.12 1.52 24.71
C PRO A 660 0.68 1.04 24.46
N TYR A 661 0.52 0.08 23.55
CA TYR A 661 -0.77 -0.50 23.19
C TYR A 661 -0.99 -1.82 23.94
N ALA A 662 -1.99 -1.85 24.79
CA ALA A 662 -2.24 -3.00 25.69
C ALA A 662 -2.49 -4.35 24.96
N HIS A 663 -2.94 -4.30 23.70
CA HIS A 663 -3.20 -5.50 22.90
C HIS A 663 -2.10 -5.83 21.89
N GLY A 664 -1.02 -5.04 21.85
CA GLY A 664 0.13 -5.30 21.00
C GLY A 664 1.24 -6.05 21.74
N PRO A 665 2.16 -6.73 21.02
CA PRO A 665 3.26 -7.45 21.63
C PRO A 665 4.20 -6.48 22.36
N LEU A 666 4.40 -6.67 23.64
CA LEU A 666 5.19 -5.78 24.51
C LEU A 666 4.77 -4.30 24.39
N GLY A 667 3.51 -4.03 24.06
CA GLY A 667 2.97 -2.69 23.86
C GLY A 667 3.18 -2.09 22.47
N ALA A 668 3.74 -2.82 21.51
CA ALA A 668 4.03 -2.34 20.18
C ALA A 668 2.84 -2.49 19.22
N LYS A 669 2.83 -1.64 18.19
CA LYS A 669 2.00 -1.76 16.98
C LYS A 669 2.91 -1.81 15.75
N GLY A 670 2.43 -2.38 14.65
CA GLY A 670 3.19 -2.39 13.41
C GLY A 670 3.27 -0.98 12.79
N ILE A 671 4.42 -0.65 12.19
CA ILE A 671 4.59 0.55 11.37
C ILE A 671 4.09 0.27 9.95
N GLY A 672 4.47 -0.90 9.41
CA GLY A 672 4.13 -1.29 8.03
C GLY A 672 4.52 -0.24 7.01
N GLU A 673 3.58 0.07 6.15
CA GLU A 673 3.72 1.01 5.04
C GLU A 673 3.13 2.40 5.36
N LEU A 674 2.66 2.61 6.59
CA LEU A 674 2.03 3.84 7.06
C LEU A 674 2.81 5.13 6.70
N PRO A 675 4.16 5.19 6.84
CA PRO A 675 4.89 6.43 6.54
C PRO A 675 4.78 6.87 5.08
N GLY A 676 4.58 5.91 4.16
CA GLY A 676 4.41 6.19 2.73
C GLY A 676 3.09 6.90 2.40
N LEU A 677 2.03 6.70 3.19
CA LEU A 677 0.71 7.28 2.93
C LEU A 677 0.71 8.81 2.96
N GLY A 678 1.49 9.41 3.85
CA GLY A 678 1.57 10.86 4.01
C GLY A 678 2.43 11.58 2.96
N VAL A 679 3.24 10.86 2.19
CA VAL A 679 4.23 11.47 1.28
C VAL A 679 3.56 12.16 0.09
N ALA A 680 2.70 11.47 -0.64
CA ALA A 680 2.04 12.02 -1.82
C ALA A 680 1.20 13.28 -1.50
N PRO A 681 0.32 13.30 -0.50
CA PRO A 681 -0.44 14.48 -0.18
C PRO A 681 0.41 15.63 0.37
N ALA A 682 1.43 15.36 1.20
CA ALA A 682 2.33 16.39 1.70
C ALA A 682 3.16 17.01 0.56
N TYR A 683 3.63 16.21 -0.38
CA TYR A 683 4.34 16.67 -1.57
C TYR A 683 3.44 17.54 -2.46
N ALA A 684 2.23 17.04 -2.79
CA ALA A 684 1.27 17.78 -3.59
C ALA A 684 0.86 19.11 -2.91
N ALA A 685 0.68 19.11 -1.59
CA ALA A 685 0.39 20.32 -0.83
C ALA A 685 1.55 21.34 -0.86
N ALA A 686 2.81 20.88 -0.76
CA ALA A 686 3.99 21.73 -0.88
C ALA A 686 4.09 22.36 -2.27
N VAL A 687 3.92 21.55 -3.32
CA VAL A 687 3.90 22.02 -4.71
C VAL A 687 2.72 22.99 -4.95
N SER A 688 1.54 22.66 -4.43
CA SER A 688 0.35 23.53 -4.53
C SER A 688 0.56 24.89 -3.87
N GLN A 689 1.23 24.93 -2.71
CA GLN A 689 1.58 26.18 -2.05
C GLN A 689 2.58 26.99 -2.89
N ALA A 690 3.64 26.34 -3.39
CA ALA A 690 4.65 27.00 -4.19
C ALA A 690 4.07 27.61 -5.47
N LEU A 691 3.17 26.89 -6.15
CA LEU A 691 2.52 27.32 -7.39
C LEU A 691 1.32 28.26 -7.20
N GLY A 692 0.75 28.28 -5.98
CA GLY A 692 -0.52 28.98 -5.72
C GLY A 692 -1.75 28.31 -6.33
N ARG A 693 -1.63 27.11 -6.88
CA ARG A 693 -2.68 26.32 -7.52
C ARG A 693 -2.80 24.94 -6.90
N ASN A 694 -3.99 24.36 -6.90
CA ASN A 694 -4.19 23.02 -6.39
C ASN A 694 -3.62 21.96 -7.37
N VAL A 695 -2.76 21.09 -6.86
CA VAL A 695 -2.25 19.93 -7.57
C VAL A 695 -3.00 18.70 -7.06
N GLY A 696 -4.01 18.28 -7.81
CA GLY A 696 -4.90 17.18 -7.45
C GLY A 696 -4.53 15.84 -8.13
N PHE A 697 -3.29 15.63 -8.54
CA PHE A 697 -2.88 14.40 -9.20
C PHE A 697 -1.46 13.99 -8.82
N TYR A 698 -1.13 12.73 -9.02
CA TYR A 698 0.23 12.22 -9.04
C TYR A 698 0.38 11.04 -10.04
N PRO A 699 1.55 10.74 -10.61
CA PRO A 699 2.83 11.39 -10.34
C PRO A 699 2.86 12.86 -10.79
N ILE A 700 3.64 13.66 -10.05
CA ILE A 700 3.81 15.09 -10.29
C ILE A 700 5.12 15.26 -11.08
N GLN A 701 5.00 15.56 -12.37
CA GLN A 701 6.12 15.66 -13.30
C GLN A 701 6.29 17.08 -13.83
N PRO A 702 7.49 17.48 -14.25
CA PRO A 702 7.73 18.79 -14.84
C PRO A 702 6.79 19.11 -16.00
N LEU A 703 6.60 18.19 -16.95
CA LEU A 703 5.70 18.35 -18.10
C LEU A 703 4.25 18.58 -17.67
N LEU A 704 3.79 17.91 -16.62
CA LEU A 704 2.42 18.07 -16.11
C LEU A 704 2.22 19.38 -15.36
N LEU A 705 3.29 19.96 -14.80
CA LEU A 705 3.24 21.29 -14.21
C LEU A 705 3.21 22.37 -15.29
N ASP A 706 3.84 22.11 -16.45
CA ASP A 706 3.78 23.00 -17.63
C ASP A 706 2.36 22.99 -18.21
N GLU A 707 1.71 21.82 -18.35
CA GLU A 707 0.31 21.71 -18.79
C GLU A 707 -0.68 22.48 -17.90
N LEU A 708 -0.40 22.62 -16.61
CA LEU A 708 -1.19 23.49 -15.73
C LEU A 708 -1.07 24.98 -16.12
N GLY A 709 -0.01 25.36 -16.87
CA GLY A 709 0.21 26.71 -17.40
C GLY A 709 -0.52 26.97 -18.73
N GLU A 710 -0.78 25.96 -19.54
CA GLU A 710 -1.29 26.12 -20.90
C GLU A 710 -2.82 25.96 -21.03
N GLY A 711 -3.56 25.73 -19.96
CA GLY A 711 -5.04 25.65 -19.98
C GLY A 711 -5.58 24.59 -20.96
N VAL A 712 -5.74 23.38 -20.48
CA VAL A 712 -6.56 22.35 -21.14
C VAL A 712 -8.01 22.50 -20.70
#